data_8caea007a971783ec6b9406d773961fa
#
_entry.id   8caea007a971783ec6b9406d773961fa
#
_cell.length_a   1.000
_cell.length_b   1.000
_cell.length_c   1.000
_cell.angle_alpha   90.00
_cell.angle_beta   90.00
_cell.angle_gamma   90.00
#
_symmetry.space_group_name_H-M   'P 1'
#
loop_
_entity.id
_entity.type
_entity.pdbx_description
1 polymer ?
#
loop_
_entity_poly.entity_id
_entity_poly.type
_entity_poly.pdbx_seq_one_letter_code
_entity_poly.pdbx_strand_id
1 'polypeptide(L)'
;GGDMLIFYYDLYGNPVQYTQKGSRTLRNYVRVRYANPDLHTNDKGDPIKYQSPAGSTSPVYVPEVMRKLFKNKTHVETLFLQEGEKKAEKACKHGMYSLGLQGIANIGNKENGLIQDIQNFVQRCSVRNIVLIMDSDWNDLSRNIRVGERADMRPHTFACAVTKFKQYIRTFRNVEVDVDTWWGHVNVNENGDKGVDDLLVGSLKGREDELMKDINYAMNSHDGKGKWFDIHKITTISDAKIRDFWSLNDWPAFFEIHKDRLIDVPSFRLGSIRYKIEDGKLVRNGSYSSDVDIFSIEKDSKDNDKVQLSYTETFRFLAASGFFRLANADEGASGFDFIHIEDGIIDRSATYEMRDFILTYIMTNCKNPLVLEYFNSKLDVLLPDKKLERLEMRRDNFNNFEPDVQRSYYNNGQVEITSHSIKPELPINNVWRSRIVPRNFKRIQIIDYIDTTGDWFAIGFTPEGLKCEFVQYLINVSNNYYSPDAPREVTTDERFEWDQHIVNKITAIGYLLTDWKYPSDRKAVVIQDHRISEVGQAWGGAGKSVLGTAISHVVAQAGFDGKTFNPSDDFALDGVSKATRNIFIDDIRTNFSFKSIFNWITGDLPVNPKGKTRFMIKAEDSPKILLTTNHAIKDADQGSVKRRIAYMEFSAWYNQDHTIVDDFGHQFFFDWDDYQWQLFDNFMAECVMYYLRSFELAWNKKGEGVVPPPMRNIELRTLRQSMSETLLQWAEEYFDPTGSHLNSRISRKELFDSFKEYAGGLQGHGVTSSNFKNKMKDFCKYKGYDFNRDKAIEKPNGGKIYYSDWKPKHEEESFIGGDDKSNSCEYFTISQYNRVIPVDKNEEEAPF
;
A
#
# COMPACT_ATOMS: atom_id res chain seq x y z
N GLY A 1 6.74 25.49 -11.32
CA GLY A 1 5.99 25.47 -10.06
C GLY A 1 4.81 26.41 -10.12
N GLY A 2 3.58 25.89 -9.99
CA GLY A 2 2.36 26.66 -10.01
C GLY A 2 1.45 26.35 -8.82
N ASP A 3 1.96 25.62 -7.83
CA ASP A 3 1.18 25.26 -6.65
C ASP A 3 0.80 26.48 -5.82
N MET A 4 -0.40 26.49 -5.29
CA MET A 4 -0.91 27.57 -4.48
C MET A 4 -0.85 27.18 -3.00
N LEU A 5 -0.19 28.01 -2.20
CA LEU A 5 -0.22 27.90 -0.74
C LEU A 5 -1.38 28.73 -0.19
N ILE A 6 -2.24 28.10 0.59
CA ILE A 6 -3.41 28.72 1.21
C ILE A 6 -3.15 28.79 2.71
N PHE A 7 -3.02 30.03 3.20
CA PHE A 7 -2.81 30.31 4.63
C PHE A 7 -4.15 30.47 5.34
N TYR A 8 -4.25 29.87 6.52
CA TYR A 8 -5.45 29.97 7.33
C TYR A 8 -5.25 30.91 8.50
N TYR A 9 -6.26 31.70 8.74
CA TYR A 9 -6.32 32.65 9.85
C TYR A 9 -7.59 32.41 10.65
N ASP A 10 -7.49 32.58 11.96
CA ASP A 10 -8.65 32.56 12.85
C ASP A 10 -9.53 33.83 12.67
N LEU A 11 -10.62 33.88 13.37
CA LEU A 11 -11.56 35.05 13.34
C LEU A 11 -10.92 36.37 13.78
N TYR A 12 -9.83 36.33 14.54
CA TYR A 12 -9.09 37.51 15.03
C TYR A 12 -7.97 37.92 14.08
N GLY A 13 -7.63 37.12 13.11
CA GLY A 13 -6.58 37.36 12.12
C GLY A 13 -5.23 36.75 12.49
N ASN A 14 -5.15 35.91 13.52
CA ASN A 14 -3.91 35.20 13.84
C ASN A 14 -3.77 33.96 12.92
N PRO A 15 -2.56 33.59 12.52
CA PRO A 15 -2.35 32.36 11.78
C PRO A 15 -2.85 31.16 12.58
N VAL A 16 -3.67 30.31 11.95
CA VAL A 16 -4.08 29.05 12.54
C VAL A 16 -2.85 28.14 12.68
N GLN A 17 -2.67 27.57 13.86
CA GLN A 17 -1.53 26.71 14.16
C GLN A 17 -1.98 25.28 14.43
N TYR A 18 -1.11 24.33 14.16
CA TYR A 18 -1.31 22.93 14.47
C TYR A 18 -0.02 22.31 15.02
N THR A 19 -0.16 21.20 15.72
CA THR A 19 0.95 20.38 16.19
C THR A 19 0.91 19.05 15.46
N GLN A 20 1.99 18.71 14.77
CA GLN A 20 2.11 17.42 14.10
C GLN A 20 2.19 16.31 15.15
N LYS A 21 1.50 15.20 14.92
CA LYS A 21 1.52 14.04 15.83
C LYS A 21 2.96 13.61 16.13
N GLY A 22 3.31 13.53 17.41
CA GLY A 22 4.68 13.22 17.88
C GLY A 22 5.64 14.41 17.95
N SER A 23 5.21 15.63 17.59
CA SER A 23 5.99 16.87 17.73
C SER A 23 5.38 17.77 18.81
N ARG A 24 6.22 18.58 19.48
CA ARG A 24 5.76 19.67 20.37
C ARG A 24 5.82 21.03 19.69
N THR A 25 6.26 21.11 18.46
CA THR A 25 6.45 22.37 17.74
C THR A 25 5.15 22.80 17.06
N LEU A 26 4.68 23.99 17.39
CA LEU A 26 3.57 24.63 16.69
C LEU A 26 4.03 25.11 15.31
N ARG A 27 3.23 24.83 14.29
CA ARG A 27 3.45 25.25 12.90
C ARG A 27 2.20 25.95 12.40
N ASN A 28 2.39 26.90 11.49
CA ASN A 28 1.26 27.54 10.83
C ASN A 28 0.57 26.53 9.89
N TYR A 29 -0.75 26.55 9.94
CA TYR A 29 -1.56 25.71 9.06
C TYR A 29 -1.55 26.29 7.65
N VAL A 30 -1.02 25.52 6.71
CA VAL A 30 -0.99 25.86 5.29
C VAL A 30 -1.50 24.68 4.49
N ARG A 31 -2.50 24.91 3.65
CA ARG A 31 -3.00 23.91 2.71
C ARG A 31 -2.42 24.17 1.34
N VAL A 32 -2.02 23.11 0.66
CA VAL A 32 -1.48 23.20 -0.70
C VAL A 32 -2.58 22.84 -1.69
N ARG A 33 -2.75 23.66 -2.72
CA ARG A 33 -3.54 23.31 -3.90
C ARG A 33 -2.57 23.06 -5.05
N TYR A 34 -2.51 21.82 -5.49
CA TYR A 34 -1.64 21.43 -6.59
C TYR A 34 -2.11 22.01 -7.92
N ALA A 35 -1.18 22.50 -8.72
CA ALA A 35 -1.46 22.99 -10.08
C ALA A 35 -1.80 21.81 -11.00
N ASN A 36 -1.10 20.68 -10.81
CA ASN A 36 -1.31 19.42 -11.52
C ASN A 36 -1.71 18.34 -10.50
N PRO A 37 -3.01 18.18 -10.22
CA PRO A 37 -3.49 17.20 -9.24
C PRO A 37 -3.11 15.75 -9.59
N ASP A 38 -2.99 15.45 -10.87
CA ASP A 38 -2.71 14.09 -11.37
C ASP A 38 -1.29 13.61 -11.02
N LEU A 39 -0.38 14.53 -10.65
CA LEU A 39 0.94 14.20 -10.12
C LEU A 39 0.93 13.83 -8.62
N HIS A 40 -0.20 13.89 -7.97
CA HIS A 40 -0.35 13.63 -6.53
C HIS A 40 -1.61 12.80 -6.29
N THR A 41 -1.45 11.52 -5.96
CA THR A 41 -2.61 10.65 -5.70
C THR A 41 -2.69 10.21 -4.25
N ASN A 42 -3.89 9.83 -3.84
CA ASN A 42 -4.12 9.18 -2.56
C ASN A 42 -3.79 7.67 -2.65
N ASP A 43 -3.90 6.96 -1.53
CA ASP A 43 -3.66 5.52 -1.44
C ASP A 43 -4.57 4.67 -2.35
N LYS A 44 -5.59 5.29 -2.97
CA LYS A 44 -6.53 4.65 -3.90
C LYS A 44 -6.24 5.01 -5.36
N GLY A 45 -5.20 5.78 -5.62
CA GLY A 45 -4.87 6.27 -6.95
C GLY A 45 -5.71 7.46 -7.44
N ASP A 46 -6.54 8.08 -6.58
CA ASP A 46 -7.32 9.24 -7.00
C ASP A 46 -6.49 10.52 -6.89
N PRO A 47 -6.57 11.44 -7.88
CA PRO A 47 -5.81 12.69 -7.86
C PRO A 47 -6.11 13.56 -6.63
N ILE A 48 -5.06 13.99 -5.95
CA ILE A 48 -5.15 14.91 -4.82
C ILE A 48 -5.06 16.35 -5.33
N LYS A 49 -6.18 17.05 -5.38
CA LYS A 49 -6.22 18.47 -5.73
C LYS A 49 -5.76 19.38 -4.59
N TYR A 50 -6.02 18.97 -3.35
CA TYR A 50 -5.69 19.75 -2.16
C TYR A 50 -5.08 18.84 -1.09
N GLN A 51 -3.99 19.28 -0.50
CA GLN A 51 -3.33 18.58 0.60
C GLN A 51 -3.28 19.44 1.86
N SER A 52 -3.80 18.89 2.94
CA SER A 52 -3.71 19.46 4.29
C SER A 52 -2.51 18.88 5.05
N PRO A 53 -1.98 19.59 6.06
CA PRO A 53 -0.91 19.06 6.89
C PRO A 53 -1.33 17.74 7.58
N ALA A 54 -0.47 16.74 7.52
CA ALA A 54 -0.73 15.43 8.08
C ALA A 54 -0.98 15.48 9.60
N GLY A 55 -2.05 14.82 10.06
CA GLY A 55 -2.42 14.73 11.48
C GLY A 55 -3.01 16.01 12.09
N SER A 56 -3.33 17.00 11.25
CA SER A 56 -4.01 18.22 11.70
C SER A 56 -5.54 18.06 11.68
N THR A 57 -6.23 18.83 12.49
CA THR A 57 -7.68 19.04 12.35
C THR A 57 -7.95 19.88 11.10
N SER A 58 -9.19 19.84 10.59
CA SER A 58 -9.62 20.65 9.44
C SER A 58 -10.22 21.98 9.92
N PRO A 59 -9.45 23.07 10.05
CA PRO A 59 -9.97 24.36 10.41
C PRO A 59 -10.85 24.94 9.30
N VAL A 60 -11.75 25.83 9.66
CA VAL A 60 -12.54 26.60 8.71
C VAL A 60 -11.67 27.69 8.07
N TYR A 61 -11.85 27.93 6.79
CA TYR A 61 -11.20 29.05 6.11
C TYR A 61 -12.03 30.31 6.32
N VAL A 62 -11.41 31.36 6.87
CA VAL A 62 -12.06 32.61 7.18
C VAL A 62 -11.55 33.71 6.23
N PRO A 63 -12.33 34.14 5.22
CA PRO A 63 -11.98 35.26 4.36
C PRO A 63 -11.71 36.55 5.11
N GLU A 64 -10.89 37.43 4.51
CA GLU A 64 -10.56 38.70 5.15
C GLU A 64 -11.79 39.56 5.47
N VAL A 65 -12.75 39.58 4.57
CA VAL A 65 -14.01 40.28 4.76
C VAL A 65 -14.74 39.78 6.03
N MET A 66 -14.79 38.46 6.22
CA MET A 66 -15.44 37.84 7.37
C MET A 66 -14.73 38.20 8.69
N ARG A 67 -13.40 38.24 8.68
CA ARG A 67 -12.61 38.67 9.85
C ARG A 67 -12.89 40.13 10.21
N LYS A 68 -13.04 41.02 9.22
CA LYS A 68 -13.42 42.43 9.43
C LYS A 68 -14.81 42.54 10.02
N LEU A 69 -15.82 41.82 9.49
CA LEU A 69 -17.19 41.79 10.02
C LEU A 69 -17.19 41.28 11.48
N PHE A 70 -16.49 40.21 11.75
CA PHE A 70 -16.37 39.66 13.11
C PHE A 70 -15.72 40.63 14.08
N LYS A 71 -14.63 41.29 13.70
CA LYS A 71 -13.93 42.27 14.53
C LYS A 71 -14.85 43.45 14.89
N ASN A 72 -15.60 43.92 13.90
CA ASN A 72 -16.46 45.08 14.01
C ASN A 72 -17.84 44.73 14.63
N LYS A 73 -18.12 43.47 14.94
CA LYS A 73 -19.43 42.97 15.40
C LYS A 73 -20.57 43.37 14.45
N THR A 74 -20.29 43.33 13.16
CA THR A 74 -21.28 43.70 12.15
C THR A 74 -22.31 42.59 12.05
N HIS A 75 -23.61 42.95 12.05
CA HIS A 75 -24.69 42.00 11.84
C HIS A 75 -24.59 41.35 10.45
N VAL A 76 -24.75 40.03 10.41
CA VAL A 76 -24.77 39.23 9.17
C VAL A 76 -26.06 38.43 9.18
N GLU A 77 -27.03 38.81 8.35
CA GLU A 77 -28.32 38.11 8.30
C GLU A 77 -28.18 36.62 7.91
N THR A 78 -27.39 36.36 6.85
CA THR A 78 -27.18 35.01 6.32
C THR A 78 -25.71 34.68 6.20
N LEU A 79 -25.28 33.62 6.86
CA LEU A 79 -23.94 33.04 6.76
C LEU A 79 -23.97 31.83 5.82
N PHE A 80 -23.08 31.81 4.85
CA PHE A 80 -22.93 30.68 3.94
C PHE A 80 -21.73 29.80 4.30
N LEU A 81 -21.89 28.51 4.22
CA LEU A 81 -20.83 27.52 4.35
C LEU A 81 -20.63 26.88 3.00
N GLN A 82 -19.42 26.97 2.45
CA GLN A 82 -19.10 26.48 1.12
C GLN A 82 -17.92 25.52 1.15
N GLU A 83 -17.92 24.54 0.26
CA GLU A 83 -16.74 23.69 0.08
C GLU A 83 -15.67 24.43 -0.73
N GLY A 84 -14.55 24.73 -0.08
CA GLY A 84 -13.37 25.34 -0.70
C GLY A 84 -13.15 26.81 -0.35
N GLU A 85 -11.87 27.13 -0.22
CA GLU A 85 -11.39 28.45 0.22
C GLU A 85 -11.65 29.54 -0.84
N LYS A 86 -11.40 29.18 -2.11
CA LYS A 86 -11.55 30.13 -3.23
C LYS A 86 -13.00 30.59 -3.43
N LYS A 87 -13.95 29.65 -3.25
CA LYS A 87 -15.38 29.95 -3.37
C LYS A 87 -15.79 30.94 -2.28
N ALA A 88 -15.42 30.66 -1.04
CA ALA A 88 -15.74 31.54 0.08
C ALA A 88 -15.10 32.93 -0.09
N GLU A 89 -13.83 32.98 -0.48
CA GLU A 89 -13.14 34.27 -0.70
C GLU A 89 -13.80 35.09 -1.81
N LYS A 90 -14.16 34.43 -2.94
CA LYS A 90 -14.77 35.11 -4.08
C LYS A 90 -16.21 35.54 -3.80
N ALA A 91 -17.01 34.69 -3.18
CA ALA A 91 -18.37 34.95 -2.81
C ALA A 91 -18.50 36.17 -1.87
N CYS A 92 -17.61 36.29 -0.90
CA CYS A 92 -17.56 37.41 0.04
C CYS A 92 -17.39 38.77 -0.64
N LYS A 93 -16.68 38.81 -1.79
CA LYS A 93 -16.49 40.07 -2.55
C LYS A 93 -17.79 40.59 -3.19
N HIS A 94 -18.77 39.69 -3.37
CA HIS A 94 -20.07 40.01 -3.97
C HIS A 94 -21.21 39.93 -2.96
N GLY A 95 -20.92 40.09 -1.65
CA GLY A 95 -21.92 40.15 -0.59
C GLY A 95 -22.47 38.82 -0.09
N MET A 96 -22.03 37.71 -0.65
CA MET A 96 -22.35 36.36 -0.15
C MET A 96 -21.35 35.97 0.95
N TYR A 97 -21.64 36.41 2.18
CA TYR A 97 -20.77 36.25 3.34
C TYR A 97 -20.56 34.76 3.68
N SER A 98 -19.38 34.26 3.40
CA SER A 98 -19.09 32.83 3.37
C SER A 98 -17.89 32.45 4.20
N LEU A 99 -17.95 31.25 4.84
CA LEU A 99 -16.82 30.55 5.41
C LEU A 99 -16.51 29.31 4.54
N GLY A 100 -15.22 29.00 4.38
CA GLY A 100 -14.78 27.89 3.56
C GLY A 100 -14.56 26.60 4.37
N LEU A 101 -15.15 25.50 3.91
CA LEU A 101 -14.94 24.17 4.47
C LEU A 101 -13.93 23.41 3.63
N GLN A 102 -13.07 22.61 4.26
CA GLN A 102 -12.10 21.75 3.55
C GLN A 102 -12.73 20.49 2.91
N GLY A 103 -14.01 20.32 3.11
CA GLY A 103 -14.87 19.28 2.57
C GLY A 103 -16.21 19.38 3.25
N ILE A 104 -17.27 19.05 2.53
CA ILE A 104 -18.65 19.24 2.98
C ILE A 104 -18.99 18.49 4.28
N ALA A 105 -18.28 17.40 4.57
CA ALA A 105 -18.45 16.63 5.80
C ALA A 105 -17.69 17.21 7.01
N ASN A 106 -16.78 18.19 6.81
CA ASN A 106 -15.91 18.75 7.84
C ASN A 106 -16.54 20.00 8.46
N ILE A 107 -17.76 19.89 8.94
CA ILE A 107 -18.52 20.98 9.55
C ILE A 107 -18.48 21.01 11.08
N GLY A 108 -17.93 19.98 11.69
CA GLY A 108 -17.87 19.81 13.14
C GLY A 108 -17.75 18.35 13.57
N ASN A 109 -18.07 18.09 14.84
CA ASN A 109 -18.09 16.74 15.40
C ASN A 109 -19.27 16.54 16.37
N LYS A 110 -19.50 15.29 16.79
CA LYS A 110 -20.64 14.94 17.68
C LYS A 110 -20.52 15.55 19.08
N GLU A 111 -19.30 15.79 19.56
CA GLU A 111 -19.04 16.26 20.93
C GLU A 111 -19.27 17.78 21.06
N ASN A 112 -18.76 18.53 20.08
CA ASN A 112 -18.69 19.99 20.11
C ASN A 112 -19.70 20.68 19.16
N GLY A 113 -20.43 19.92 18.36
CA GLY A 113 -21.31 20.46 17.32
C GLY A 113 -20.52 21.02 16.14
N LEU A 114 -20.94 22.19 15.62
CA LEU A 114 -20.23 22.87 14.53
C LEU A 114 -18.82 23.29 14.96
N ILE A 115 -17.92 23.51 13.98
CA ILE A 115 -16.58 24.07 14.23
C ILE A 115 -16.70 25.35 15.06
N GLN A 116 -15.85 25.52 16.08
CA GLN A 116 -15.94 26.60 17.06
C GLN A 116 -15.93 27.99 16.43
N ASP A 117 -15.16 28.21 15.37
CA ASP A 117 -15.13 29.50 14.66
C ASP A 117 -16.47 29.82 13.99
N ILE A 118 -17.18 28.80 13.46
CA ILE A 118 -18.53 29.02 12.94
C ILE A 118 -19.46 29.46 14.07
N GLN A 119 -19.43 28.78 15.21
CA GLN A 119 -20.25 29.11 16.37
C GLN A 119 -19.95 30.54 16.87
N ASN A 120 -18.69 30.88 17.04
CA ASN A 120 -18.24 32.19 17.48
C ASN A 120 -18.69 33.32 16.53
N PHE A 121 -18.61 33.04 15.20
CA PHE A 121 -19.05 34.00 14.19
C PHE A 121 -20.56 34.23 14.26
N VAL A 122 -21.33 33.13 14.34
CA VAL A 122 -22.79 33.19 14.43
C VAL A 122 -23.23 34.04 15.64
N GLN A 123 -22.66 33.82 16.80
CA GLN A 123 -22.97 34.57 18.00
C GLN A 123 -22.61 36.04 17.89
N ARG A 124 -21.34 36.30 17.52
CA ARG A 124 -20.81 37.67 17.57
C ARG A 124 -21.41 38.57 16.50
N CYS A 125 -21.78 37.99 15.36
CA CYS A 125 -22.38 38.73 14.25
C CYS A 125 -23.90 38.58 14.17
N SER A 126 -24.54 38.01 15.21
CA SER A 126 -26.00 37.86 15.33
C SER A 126 -26.63 37.24 14.07
N VAL A 127 -26.04 36.14 13.56
CA VAL A 127 -26.50 35.46 12.34
C VAL A 127 -27.84 34.81 12.58
N ARG A 128 -28.78 34.97 11.62
CA ARG A 128 -30.12 34.36 11.68
C ARG A 128 -30.28 33.16 10.80
N ASN A 129 -29.60 33.14 9.68
CA ASN A 129 -29.66 32.04 8.71
C ASN A 129 -28.27 31.47 8.46
N ILE A 130 -28.15 30.17 8.48
CA ILE A 130 -26.92 29.46 8.02
C ILE A 130 -27.29 28.54 6.85
N VAL A 131 -26.64 28.74 5.74
CA VAL A 131 -26.90 28.02 4.49
C VAL A 131 -25.67 27.20 4.11
N LEU A 132 -25.83 25.88 4.00
CA LEU A 132 -24.81 25.00 3.45
C LEU A 132 -25.00 24.94 1.93
N ILE A 133 -24.05 25.49 1.18
CA ILE A 133 -24.11 25.56 -0.29
C ILE A 133 -23.20 24.52 -0.92
N MET A 134 -23.76 23.80 -1.87
CA MET A 134 -23.12 22.73 -2.63
C MET A 134 -22.95 23.11 -4.11
N ASP A 135 -22.05 22.40 -4.76
CA ASP A 135 -21.86 22.52 -6.21
C ASP A 135 -23.05 21.89 -6.97
N SER A 136 -23.21 22.24 -8.24
CA SER A 136 -24.25 21.70 -9.12
C SER A 136 -24.14 20.19 -9.36
N ASP A 137 -22.96 19.61 -9.05
CA ASP A 137 -22.68 18.18 -9.22
C ASP A 137 -22.95 17.33 -7.96
N TRP A 138 -23.74 17.84 -7.04
CA TRP A 138 -24.12 17.15 -5.80
C TRP A 138 -24.80 15.79 -6.06
N ASN A 139 -25.52 15.65 -7.19
CA ASN A 139 -26.24 14.45 -7.61
C ASN A 139 -25.49 13.66 -8.71
N ASP A 140 -24.20 13.90 -8.90
CA ASP A 140 -23.40 13.24 -9.93
C ASP A 140 -22.78 11.93 -9.42
N LEU A 141 -22.34 11.10 -10.37
CA LEU A 141 -21.57 9.91 -10.10
C LEU A 141 -20.17 10.25 -9.59
N SER A 142 -19.58 9.35 -8.83
CA SER A 142 -18.15 9.36 -8.61
C SER A 142 -17.39 9.22 -9.93
N ARG A 143 -16.15 9.76 -10.00
CA ARG A 143 -15.38 9.75 -11.25
C ARG A 143 -15.10 8.34 -11.75
N ASN A 144 -14.75 7.43 -10.84
CA ASN A 144 -14.43 6.04 -11.16
C ASN A 144 -15.30 5.13 -10.31
N ILE A 145 -16.35 4.56 -10.91
CA ILE A 145 -17.18 3.56 -10.25
C ILE A 145 -16.57 2.21 -10.50
N ARG A 146 -16.10 1.57 -9.44
CA ARG A 146 -15.55 0.22 -9.47
C ARG A 146 -16.68 -0.80 -9.40
N VAL A 147 -16.43 -1.99 -9.92
CA VAL A 147 -17.41 -3.09 -9.88
C VAL A 147 -17.92 -3.32 -8.46
N GLY A 148 -19.24 -3.32 -8.32
CA GLY A 148 -19.91 -3.50 -7.03
C GLY A 148 -19.77 -2.34 -6.05
N GLU A 149 -19.17 -1.22 -6.42
CA GLU A 149 -19.17 0.00 -5.58
C GLU A 149 -20.52 0.73 -5.68
N ARG A 150 -20.73 1.60 -4.72
CA ARG A 150 -21.92 2.41 -4.63
C ARG A 150 -21.88 3.57 -5.61
N ALA A 151 -22.74 3.57 -6.63
CA ALA A 151 -22.80 4.60 -7.64
C ALA A 151 -23.40 5.92 -7.11
N ASP A 152 -24.34 5.83 -6.17
CA ASP A 152 -24.99 6.97 -5.51
C ASP A 152 -24.19 7.52 -4.30
N MET A 153 -22.89 7.25 -4.22
CA MET A 153 -22.06 7.64 -3.06
C MET A 153 -22.01 9.15 -2.85
N ARG A 154 -22.03 9.91 -3.95
CA ARG A 154 -21.97 11.37 -3.88
C ARG A 154 -23.21 11.98 -3.28
N PRO A 155 -24.43 11.78 -3.83
CA PRO A 155 -25.66 12.27 -3.19
C PRO A 155 -25.84 11.74 -1.77
N HIS A 156 -25.46 10.51 -1.48
CA HIS A 156 -25.49 9.97 -0.13
C HIS A 156 -24.57 10.76 0.83
N THR A 157 -23.34 11.06 0.42
CA THR A 157 -22.39 11.85 1.22
C THR A 157 -22.95 13.23 1.53
N PHE A 158 -23.56 13.87 0.55
CA PHE A 158 -24.19 15.17 0.74
C PHE A 158 -25.41 15.10 1.66
N ALA A 159 -26.28 14.11 1.51
CA ALA A 159 -27.41 13.92 2.42
C ALA A 159 -26.94 13.71 3.88
N CYS A 160 -25.89 12.93 4.07
CA CYS A 160 -25.25 12.74 5.38
C CYS A 160 -24.68 14.06 5.93
N ALA A 161 -24.07 14.88 5.09
CA ALA A 161 -23.54 16.19 5.51
C ALA A 161 -24.66 17.14 5.96
N VAL A 162 -25.77 17.20 5.22
CA VAL A 162 -26.96 18.01 5.59
C VAL A 162 -27.58 17.52 6.91
N THR A 163 -27.70 16.21 7.08
CA THR A 163 -28.23 15.64 8.32
C THR A 163 -27.33 15.97 9.53
N LYS A 164 -26.00 15.84 9.37
CA LYS A 164 -25.03 16.23 10.41
C LYS A 164 -25.09 17.72 10.71
N PHE A 165 -25.18 18.55 9.67
CA PHE A 165 -25.29 19.98 9.80
C PHE A 165 -26.50 20.37 10.66
N LYS A 166 -27.68 19.82 10.36
CA LYS A 166 -28.87 19.99 11.16
C LYS A 166 -28.70 19.54 12.62
N GLN A 167 -28.04 18.40 12.83
CA GLN A 167 -27.79 17.87 14.18
C GLN A 167 -26.81 18.75 14.96
N TYR A 168 -25.73 19.19 14.33
CA TYR A 168 -24.68 19.99 14.99
C TYR A 168 -25.13 21.40 15.34
N ILE A 169 -26.07 21.98 14.60
CA ILE A 169 -26.70 23.25 15.00
C ILE A 169 -27.54 23.08 16.26
N ARG A 170 -28.25 21.96 16.42
CA ARG A 170 -29.01 21.67 17.65
C ARG A 170 -28.14 21.53 18.91
N THR A 171 -26.86 21.22 18.72
CA THR A 171 -25.87 21.07 19.81
C THR A 171 -25.12 22.37 20.13
N PHE A 172 -25.59 23.55 19.66
CA PHE A 172 -25.14 24.84 20.18
C PHE A 172 -25.39 24.88 21.68
N ARG A 173 -24.42 24.35 22.44
CA ARG A 173 -24.50 24.32 23.89
C ARG A 173 -24.32 25.74 24.42
N ASN A 174 -25.31 26.23 25.11
CA ASN A 174 -25.35 27.49 25.85
C ASN A 174 -25.64 28.76 25.04
N VAL A 175 -26.29 28.69 23.91
CA VAL A 175 -26.72 29.87 23.17
C VAL A 175 -28.18 29.70 22.76
N GLU A 176 -29.05 30.50 23.32
CA GLU A 176 -30.38 30.81 22.79
C GLU A 176 -30.18 31.61 21.48
N VAL A 177 -29.74 30.98 20.41
CA VAL A 177 -29.72 31.58 19.09
C VAL A 177 -30.79 30.90 18.27
N ASP A 178 -31.80 31.64 17.92
CA ASP A 178 -32.82 31.22 16.98
C ASP A 178 -32.22 31.33 15.57
N VAL A 179 -31.56 30.25 15.14
CA VAL A 179 -30.88 30.21 13.83
C VAL A 179 -31.59 29.21 12.96
N ASP A 180 -32.06 29.69 11.81
CA ASP A 180 -32.57 28.85 10.76
C ASP A 180 -31.45 28.19 9.93
N THR A 181 -31.61 26.91 9.67
CA THR A 181 -30.67 26.11 8.86
C THR A 181 -31.26 25.82 7.51
N TRP A 182 -30.41 26.00 6.49
CA TRP A 182 -30.77 25.81 5.11
C TRP A 182 -29.69 25.03 4.41
N TRP A 183 -30.06 24.28 3.37
CA TRP A 183 -29.11 23.77 2.41
C TRP A 183 -29.49 24.25 1.01
N GLY A 184 -28.51 24.39 0.14
CA GLY A 184 -28.75 24.76 -1.22
C GLY A 184 -27.66 24.25 -2.15
N HIS A 185 -27.89 24.35 -3.43
CA HIS A 185 -26.91 24.02 -4.44
C HIS A 185 -26.98 24.99 -5.61
N VAL A 186 -25.88 25.06 -6.34
CA VAL A 186 -25.85 25.73 -7.64
C VAL A 186 -26.66 24.90 -8.62
N ASN A 187 -27.50 25.52 -9.43
CA ASN A 187 -28.26 24.82 -10.45
C ASN A 187 -27.38 24.48 -11.66
N VAL A 188 -27.64 23.34 -12.29
CA VAL A 188 -27.03 23.00 -13.59
C VAL A 188 -27.40 24.05 -14.61
N ASN A 189 -26.43 24.58 -15.32
CA ASN A 189 -26.60 25.64 -16.29
C ASN A 189 -25.88 25.33 -17.62
N GLU A 190 -26.24 26.05 -18.67
CA GLU A 190 -25.72 25.81 -20.02
C GLU A 190 -24.20 25.98 -20.14
N ASN A 191 -23.60 26.80 -19.29
CA ASN A 191 -22.14 27.04 -19.28
C ASN A 191 -21.37 25.98 -18.49
N GLY A 192 -22.06 25.07 -17.80
CA GLY A 192 -21.45 24.05 -16.99
C GLY A 192 -20.76 24.57 -15.70
N ASP A 193 -21.14 25.76 -15.23
CA ASP A 193 -20.61 26.32 -13.99
C ASP A 193 -21.02 25.45 -12.81
N LYS A 194 -20.06 25.00 -12.04
CA LYS A 194 -20.30 24.05 -10.95
C LYS A 194 -20.52 24.69 -9.60
N GLY A 195 -19.70 25.65 -9.25
CA GLY A 195 -19.70 26.33 -7.96
C GLY A 195 -19.94 27.82 -8.09
N VAL A 196 -20.04 28.51 -6.95
CA VAL A 196 -20.24 29.95 -6.90
C VAL A 196 -19.09 30.70 -7.57
N ASP A 197 -17.87 30.23 -7.45
CA ASP A 197 -16.70 30.82 -8.11
C ASP A 197 -16.74 30.69 -9.63
N ASP A 198 -17.26 29.57 -10.14
CA ASP A 198 -17.46 29.36 -11.57
C ASP A 198 -18.58 30.25 -12.10
N LEU A 199 -19.75 30.31 -11.41
CA LEU A 199 -20.85 31.22 -11.76
C LEU A 199 -20.37 32.67 -11.90
N LEU A 200 -19.56 33.16 -10.95
CA LEU A 200 -19.06 34.54 -10.94
C LEU A 200 -18.03 34.86 -12.03
N VAL A 201 -17.43 33.88 -12.67
CA VAL A 201 -16.54 34.06 -13.84
C VAL A 201 -17.22 33.67 -15.15
N GLY A 202 -18.26 32.85 -15.07
CA GLY A 202 -19.06 32.34 -16.17
C GLY A 202 -20.39 33.11 -16.34
N SER A 203 -21.49 32.46 -15.98
CA SER A 203 -22.85 32.92 -16.23
C SER A 203 -23.22 34.24 -15.59
N LEU A 204 -22.64 34.58 -14.44
CA LEU A 204 -22.90 35.84 -13.73
C LEU A 204 -21.86 36.92 -14.01
N LYS A 205 -20.89 36.68 -14.88
CA LYS A 205 -19.90 37.71 -15.23
C LYS A 205 -20.54 38.94 -15.80
N GLY A 206 -20.29 40.09 -15.15
CA GLY A 206 -20.94 41.37 -15.48
C GLY A 206 -22.37 41.54 -14.94
N ARG A 207 -22.86 40.57 -14.19
CA ARG A 207 -24.19 40.57 -13.55
C ARG A 207 -24.09 40.01 -12.12
N GLU A 208 -22.98 40.29 -11.45
CA GLU A 208 -22.67 39.72 -10.15
C GLU A 208 -23.67 40.16 -9.06
N ASP A 209 -24.39 41.26 -9.29
CA ASP A 209 -25.49 41.73 -8.44
C ASP A 209 -26.71 40.80 -8.45
N GLU A 210 -26.89 39.95 -9.46
CA GLU A 210 -27.92 38.92 -9.50
C GLU A 210 -27.68 37.80 -8.48
N LEU A 211 -26.45 37.55 -8.02
CA LEU A 211 -26.11 36.50 -7.10
C LEU A 211 -26.99 36.50 -5.85
N MET A 212 -26.92 37.60 -5.09
CA MET A 212 -27.67 37.72 -3.83
C MET A 212 -29.16 37.93 -4.05
N LYS A 213 -29.56 38.48 -5.22
CA LYS A 213 -30.98 38.60 -5.59
C LYS A 213 -31.62 37.24 -5.78
N ASP A 214 -30.94 36.33 -6.51
CA ASP A 214 -31.44 34.99 -6.76
C ASP A 214 -31.45 34.12 -5.48
N ILE A 215 -30.42 34.22 -4.67
CA ILE A 215 -30.36 33.52 -3.37
C ILE A 215 -31.52 33.97 -2.47
N ASN A 216 -31.75 35.27 -2.36
CA ASN A 216 -32.87 35.80 -1.54
C ASN A 216 -34.22 35.40 -2.13
N TYR A 217 -34.37 35.39 -3.46
CA TYR A 217 -35.54 34.87 -4.11
C TYR A 217 -35.81 33.41 -3.79
N ALA A 218 -34.77 32.50 -3.96
CA ALA A 218 -34.90 31.11 -3.68
C ALA A 218 -35.26 30.85 -2.19
N MET A 219 -34.61 31.55 -1.25
CA MET A 219 -34.93 31.42 0.18
C MET A 219 -36.36 31.82 0.55
N ASN A 220 -36.97 32.73 -0.19
CA ASN A 220 -38.33 33.20 0.06
C ASN A 220 -39.37 32.54 -0.84
N SER A 221 -38.96 31.76 -1.85
CA SER A 221 -39.89 31.06 -2.74
C SER A 221 -40.52 29.85 -2.03
N HIS A 222 -41.75 29.53 -2.42
CA HIS A 222 -42.49 28.41 -1.83
C HIS A 222 -41.81 27.04 -2.11
N ASP A 223 -41.19 26.89 -3.25
CA ASP A 223 -40.53 25.65 -3.70
C ASP A 223 -39.02 25.66 -3.51
N GLY A 224 -38.46 26.74 -3.01
CA GLY A 224 -37.01 26.89 -2.78
C GLY A 224 -36.19 27.08 -4.07
N LYS A 225 -36.83 27.31 -5.20
CA LYS A 225 -36.18 27.36 -6.52
C LYS A 225 -35.88 28.78 -6.95
N GLY A 226 -34.62 29.01 -7.31
CA GLY A 226 -34.14 30.19 -8.00
C GLY A 226 -33.66 29.87 -9.40
N LYS A 227 -33.14 30.85 -10.09
CA LYS A 227 -32.52 30.68 -11.41
C LYS A 227 -31.17 29.97 -11.33
N TRP A 228 -30.35 30.41 -10.37
CA TRP A 228 -28.99 29.96 -10.20
C TRP A 228 -28.82 29.06 -9.00
N PHE A 229 -29.73 29.13 -8.01
CA PHE A 229 -29.69 28.37 -6.76
C PHE A 229 -31.04 27.77 -6.43
N ASP A 230 -31.03 26.52 -5.97
CA ASP A 230 -32.14 25.98 -5.21
C ASP A 230 -31.73 25.94 -3.72
N ILE A 231 -32.55 26.50 -2.84
CA ILE A 231 -32.26 26.66 -1.42
C ILE A 231 -33.47 26.26 -0.57
N HIS A 232 -33.27 25.34 0.37
CA HIS A 232 -34.36 24.73 1.14
C HIS A 232 -34.09 24.80 2.62
N LYS A 233 -35.12 25.22 3.38
CA LYS A 233 -35.07 25.27 4.86
C LYS A 233 -35.12 23.86 5.43
N ILE A 234 -34.19 23.52 6.31
CA ILE A 234 -34.08 22.17 6.93
C ILE A 234 -34.32 22.16 8.45
N THR A 235 -34.49 23.33 9.09
CA THR A 235 -34.66 23.43 10.54
C THR A 235 -35.81 22.56 11.04
N THR A 236 -36.92 22.55 10.32
CA THR A 236 -38.17 21.87 10.71
C THR A 236 -38.43 20.57 9.96
N ILE A 237 -37.62 20.24 8.93
CA ILE A 237 -37.79 19.02 8.11
C ILE A 237 -37.26 17.83 8.87
N SER A 238 -37.94 16.67 8.80
CA SER A 238 -37.45 15.42 9.37
C SER A 238 -36.23 14.88 8.59
N ASP A 239 -35.41 14.07 9.25
CA ASP A 239 -34.23 13.46 8.59
C ASP A 239 -34.66 12.48 7.48
N ALA A 240 -35.88 11.89 7.59
CA ALA A 240 -36.45 11.09 6.52
C ALA A 240 -36.72 11.93 5.26
N LYS A 241 -37.37 13.10 5.41
CA LYS A 241 -37.60 14.03 4.28
C LYS A 241 -36.32 14.56 3.68
N ILE A 242 -35.26 14.74 4.46
CA ILE A 242 -33.93 15.08 3.90
C ILE A 242 -33.44 13.96 2.96
N ARG A 243 -33.58 12.70 3.36
CA ARG A 243 -33.22 11.57 2.50
C ARG A 243 -34.07 11.47 1.24
N ASP A 244 -35.38 11.67 1.37
CA ASP A 244 -36.29 11.66 0.24
C ASP A 244 -35.98 12.78 -0.76
N PHE A 245 -35.61 13.94 -0.26
CA PHE A 245 -35.23 15.09 -1.07
C PHE A 245 -34.04 14.79 -2.01
N TRP A 246 -33.10 13.96 -1.54
CA TRP A 246 -31.92 13.57 -2.31
C TRP A 246 -32.17 12.42 -3.29
N SER A 247 -33.43 12.05 -3.51
CA SER A 247 -33.85 10.94 -4.41
C SER A 247 -33.12 9.63 -4.13
N LEU A 248 -32.67 9.42 -2.87
CA LEU A 248 -31.93 8.23 -2.48
C LEU A 248 -32.78 6.95 -2.55
N ASN A 249 -34.07 7.07 -2.82
CA ASN A 249 -35.00 5.95 -2.96
C ASN A 249 -35.58 5.82 -4.38
N ASP A 250 -35.29 6.74 -5.28
CA ASP A 250 -35.69 6.69 -6.69
C ASP A 250 -34.52 6.30 -7.58
N TRP A 251 -34.10 5.05 -7.43
CA TRP A 251 -32.98 4.50 -8.19
C TRP A 251 -33.22 4.45 -9.70
N PRO A 252 -34.42 4.15 -10.20
CA PRO A 252 -34.70 4.25 -11.62
C PRO A 252 -34.46 5.64 -12.19
N ALA A 253 -34.93 6.71 -11.52
CA ALA A 253 -34.70 8.08 -11.97
C ALA A 253 -33.20 8.45 -11.93
N PHE A 254 -32.49 8.07 -10.88
CA PHE A 254 -31.04 8.27 -10.79
C PHE A 254 -30.30 7.53 -11.91
N PHE A 255 -30.69 6.29 -12.20
CA PHE A 255 -30.10 5.51 -13.28
C PHE A 255 -30.34 6.16 -14.64
N GLU A 256 -31.55 6.61 -14.94
CA GLU A 256 -31.86 7.24 -16.25
C GLU A 256 -31.01 8.49 -16.52
N ILE A 257 -30.65 9.25 -15.48
CA ILE A 257 -29.77 10.42 -15.61
C ILE A 257 -28.32 9.99 -15.94
N HIS A 258 -27.88 8.85 -15.41
CA HIS A 258 -26.47 8.45 -15.43
C HIS A 258 -26.19 7.19 -16.26
N LYS A 259 -27.16 6.66 -16.96
CA LYS A 259 -27.08 5.35 -17.64
C LYS A 259 -25.92 5.25 -18.61
N ASP A 260 -25.60 6.31 -19.35
CA ASP A 260 -24.53 6.33 -20.35
C ASP A 260 -23.14 6.10 -19.72
N ARG A 261 -22.97 6.49 -18.47
CA ARG A 261 -21.72 6.29 -17.70
C ARG A 261 -21.72 5.00 -16.89
N LEU A 262 -22.90 4.41 -16.67
CA LEU A 262 -23.04 3.16 -15.90
C LEU A 262 -23.11 1.94 -16.81
N ILE A 263 -23.34 2.09 -18.10
CA ILE A 263 -23.53 0.98 -19.05
C ILE A 263 -22.31 0.08 -19.15
N ASP A 264 -21.11 0.64 -19.00
CA ASP A 264 -19.85 -0.10 -19.05
C ASP A 264 -19.43 -0.68 -17.69
N VAL A 265 -20.21 -0.44 -16.63
CA VAL A 265 -19.93 -0.95 -15.31
C VAL A 265 -20.66 -2.29 -15.11
N PRO A 266 -19.97 -3.43 -15.02
CA PRO A 266 -20.60 -4.75 -15.00
C PRO A 266 -21.62 -4.94 -13.87
N SER A 267 -21.37 -4.34 -12.71
CA SER A 267 -22.33 -4.24 -11.61
C SER A 267 -21.97 -3.08 -10.67
N PHE A 268 -22.97 -2.46 -10.08
CA PHE A 268 -22.83 -1.35 -9.13
C PHE A 268 -23.94 -1.38 -8.11
N ARG A 269 -23.79 -0.64 -7.02
CA ARG A 269 -24.84 -0.49 -6.00
C ARG A 269 -25.52 0.87 -6.11
N LEU A 270 -26.84 0.85 -5.93
CA LEU A 270 -27.64 2.05 -5.65
C LEU A 270 -28.26 1.82 -4.27
N GLY A 271 -27.90 2.63 -3.32
CA GLY A 271 -28.15 2.32 -1.92
C GLY A 271 -27.44 1.06 -1.48
N SER A 272 -28.16 0.15 -0.88
CA SER A 272 -27.68 -1.17 -0.46
C SER A 272 -27.89 -2.27 -1.50
N ILE A 273 -28.59 -1.97 -2.60
CA ILE A 273 -28.97 -2.97 -3.61
C ILE A 273 -27.96 -2.91 -4.76
N ARG A 274 -27.51 -4.09 -5.19
CA ARG A 274 -26.68 -4.23 -6.36
C ARG A 274 -27.54 -4.35 -7.62
N TYR A 275 -27.10 -3.67 -8.64
CA TYR A 275 -27.73 -3.67 -9.96
C TYR A 275 -26.70 -4.03 -11.02
N LYS A 276 -27.18 -4.56 -12.13
CA LYS A 276 -26.49 -4.71 -13.41
C LYS A 276 -27.38 -4.14 -14.51
N ILE A 277 -26.80 -3.89 -15.66
CA ILE A 277 -27.55 -3.44 -16.84
C ILE A 277 -27.71 -4.64 -17.78
N GLU A 278 -28.95 -4.99 -18.10
CA GLU A 278 -29.29 -5.98 -19.10
C GLU A 278 -30.25 -5.34 -20.09
N ASP A 279 -29.93 -5.44 -21.38
CA ASP A 279 -30.71 -4.86 -22.48
C ASP A 279 -31.05 -3.35 -22.27
N GLY A 280 -30.07 -2.60 -21.70
CA GLY A 280 -30.23 -1.16 -21.41
C GLY A 280 -31.16 -0.86 -20.22
N LYS A 281 -31.56 -1.85 -19.45
CA LYS A 281 -32.45 -1.71 -18.29
C LYS A 281 -31.69 -2.02 -17.01
N LEU A 282 -32.08 -1.32 -15.94
CA LEU A 282 -31.59 -1.56 -14.59
C LEU A 282 -32.21 -2.86 -14.05
N VAL A 283 -31.39 -3.89 -13.88
CA VAL A 283 -31.82 -5.18 -13.35
C VAL A 283 -31.10 -5.42 -12.03
N ARG A 284 -31.83 -5.88 -11.02
CA ARG A 284 -31.21 -6.29 -9.75
C ARG A 284 -30.25 -7.45 -9.98
N ASN A 285 -29.05 -7.33 -9.48
CA ASN A 285 -28.05 -8.38 -9.53
C ASN A 285 -28.06 -9.14 -8.19
N GLY A 286 -28.58 -10.35 -8.20
CA GLY A 286 -28.70 -11.21 -7.01
C GLY A 286 -30.10 -11.85 -6.91
N SER A 287 -30.16 -13.08 -6.47
CA SER A 287 -31.41 -13.82 -6.27
C SER A 287 -32.04 -13.43 -4.94
N TYR A 288 -32.84 -12.36 -4.94
CA TYR A 288 -33.74 -12.10 -3.83
C TYR A 288 -35.07 -12.82 -4.10
N SER A 289 -35.42 -13.74 -3.21
CA SER A 289 -36.77 -14.30 -3.22
C SER A 289 -37.73 -13.15 -2.89
N SER A 290 -38.63 -12.84 -3.83
CA SER A 290 -39.70 -11.86 -3.65
C SER A 290 -40.75 -12.27 -2.62
N ASP A 291 -40.60 -13.46 -2.02
CA ASP A 291 -41.62 -14.14 -1.23
C ASP A 291 -41.33 -14.18 0.28
N VAL A 292 -40.41 -13.32 0.77
CA VAL A 292 -40.11 -13.30 2.22
C VAL A 292 -40.91 -12.21 2.90
N ASP A 293 -41.92 -12.57 3.61
CA ASP A 293 -42.71 -11.67 4.46
C ASP A 293 -41.99 -11.42 5.78
N ILE A 294 -41.17 -10.37 5.83
CA ILE A 294 -40.46 -9.99 7.06
C ILE A 294 -41.35 -9.30 8.12
N PHE A 295 -42.61 -9.10 7.82
CA PHE A 295 -43.63 -8.55 8.72
C PHE A 295 -44.97 -9.22 8.52
N SER A 296 -45.82 -9.11 9.56
CA SER A 296 -47.27 -9.43 9.51
C SER A 296 -48.09 -8.20 9.87
N ILE A 297 -49.33 -8.14 9.39
CA ILE A 297 -50.34 -7.17 9.85
C ILE A 297 -51.37 -7.93 10.66
N GLU A 298 -51.47 -7.64 11.93
CA GLU A 298 -52.40 -8.24 12.87
C GLU A 298 -53.39 -7.20 13.38
N LYS A 299 -54.55 -7.61 13.84
CA LYS A 299 -55.50 -6.74 14.54
C LYS A 299 -55.11 -6.61 16.01
N ASP A 300 -55.09 -5.36 16.51
CA ASP A 300 -54.92 -5.11 17.92
C ASP A 300 -56.26 -5.36 18.68
N SER A 301 -56.24 -5.25 20.01
CA SER A 301 -57.45 -5.42 20.86
C SER A 301 -58.57 -4.42 20.61
N LYS A 302 -58.31 -3.39 19.78
CA LYS A 302 -59.24 -2.31 19.37
C LYS A 302 -59.62 -2.41 17.89
N ASP A 303 -59.29 -3.56 17.24
CA ASP A 303 -59.54 -3.82 15.81
C ASP A 303 -58.76 -2.90 14.84
N ASN A 304 -57.67 -2.23 15.29
CA ASN A 304 -56.78 -1.48 14.43
C ASN A 304 -55.70 -2.37 13.86
N ASP A 305 -55.28 -2.07 12.62
CA ASP A 305 -54.17 -2.77 11.98
C ASP A 305 -52.85 -2.43 12.70
N LYS A 306 -52.11 -3.45 13.09
CA LYS A 306 -50.83 -3.37 13.78
C LYS A 306 -49.78 -4.15 12.98
N VAL A 307 -48.76 -3.45 12.54
CA VAL A 307 -47.61 -4.08 11.88
C VAL A 307 -46.68 -4.69 12.93
N GLN A 308 -46.24 -5.92 12.70
CA GLN A 308 -45.32 -6.63 13.56
C GLN A 308 -44.16 -7.22 12.74
N LEU A 309 -42.89 -6.96 13.17
CA LEU A 309 -41.70 -7.51 12.56
C LEU A 309 -41.56 -8.99 12.90
N SER A 310 -41.35 -9.85 11.88
CA SER A 310 -40.94 -11.25 12.08
C SER A 310 -39.43 -11.34 12.14
N TYR A 311 -38.86 -11.52 13.33
CA TYR A 311 -37.40 -11.63 13.48
C TYR A 311 -36.82 -12.83 12.74
N THR A 312 -37.51 -13.98 12.78
CA THR A 312 -37.07 -15.20 12.10
C THR A 312 -36.93 -14.96 10.59
N GLU A 313 -37.97 -14.41 9.99
CA GLU A 313 -37.98 -14.16 8.54
C GLU A 313 -37.04 -13.04 8.17
N THR A 314 -36.86 -12.02 9.03
CA THR A 314 -35.89 -10.98 8.82
C THR A 314 -34.45 -11.52 8.77
N PHE A 315 -34.09 -12.43 9.69
CA PHE A 315 -32.76 -13.04 9.67
C PHE A 315 -32.57 -13.99 8.48
N ARG A 316 -33.59 -14.74 8.10
CA ARG A 316 -33.58 -15.57 6.87
C ARG A 316 -33.42 -14.69 5.61
N PHE A 317 -34.16 -13.61 5.58
CA PHE A 317 -34.05 -12.63 4.49
C PHE A 317 -32.65 -12.04 4.38
N LEU A 318 -32.08 -11.58 5.49
CA LEU A 318 -30.72 -11.04 5.51
C LEU A 318 -29.68 -12.09 5.09
N ALA A 319 -29.79 -13.33 5.58
CA ALA A 319 -28.91 -14.43 5.19
C ALA A 319 -29.05 -14.79 3.71
N ALA A 320 -30.29 -14.88 3.19
CA ALA A 320 -30.55 -15.08 1.76
C ALA A 320 -30.03 -13.90 0.90
N SER A 321 -29.95 -12.72 1.48
CA SER A 321 -29.39 -11.51 0.87
C SER A 321 -27.86 -11.38 1.05
N GLY A 322 -27.19 -12.40 1.58
CA GLY A 322 -25.74 -12.44 1.72
C GLY A 322 -25.17 -11.83 2.99
N PHE A 323 -25.98 -11.43 3.96
CA PHE A 323 -25.50 -10.92 5.25
C PHE A 323 -25.26 -12.03 6.25
N PHE A 324 -24.04 -12.09 6.79
CA PHE A 324 -23.63 -13.11 7.74
C PHE A 324 -22.75 -12.50 8.85
N ARG A 325 -22.54 -13.30 9.90
CA ARG A 325 -21.42 -13.11 10.81
C ARG A 325 -20.29 -14.04 10.39
N LEU A 326 -19.09 -13.53 10.32
CA LEU A 326 -17.90 -14.33 10.11
C LEU A 326 -17.20 -14.54 11.46
N ALA A 327 -17.11 -15.79 11.90
CA ALA A 327 -16.37 -16.10 13.11
C ALA A 327 -14.90 -15.72 12.93
N ASN A 328 -14.34 -15.03 13.91
CA ASN A 328 -12.89 -14.86 13.95
C ASN A 328 -12.26 -16.23 14.18
N ALA A 329 -11.35 -16.64 13.30
CA ALA A 329 -10.75 -17.97 13.29
C ALA A 329 -9.83 -18.25 14.49
N ASP A 330 -9.64 -17.28 15.38
CA ASP A 330 -8.75 -17.40 16.53
C ASP A 330 -9.51 -18.07 17.69
N GLU A 331 -9.05 -19.22 18.08
CA GLU A 331 -9.52 -19.93 19.25
C GLU A 331 -9.46 -19.03 20.49
N GLY A 332 -10.60 -18.69 21.04
CA GLY A 332 -10.76 -17.86 22.23
C GLY A 332 -11.26 -16.45 22.02
N ALA A 333 -11.35 -15.95 20.80
CA ALA A 333 -12.00 -14.67 20.53
C ALA A 333 -13.53 -14.89 20.44
N SER A 334 -14.29 -14.31 21.36
CA SER A 334 -15.76 -14.26 21.31
C SER A 334 -16.28 -13.31 20.24
N GLY A 335 -15.40 -12.83 19.35
CA GLY A 335 -15.68 -11.84 18.34
C GLY A 335 -16.05 -12.43 16.99
N PHE A 336 -16.77 -11.65 16.23
CA PHE A 336 -17.09 -11.90 14.84
C PHE A 336 -17.13 -10.56 14.10
N ASP A 337 -16.93 -10.63 12.78
CA ASP A 337 -17.17 -9.50 11.88
C ASP A 337 -18.50 -9.72 11.16
N PHE A 338 -19.28 -8.66 10.95
CA PHE A 338 -20.38 -8.72 10.01
C PHE A 338 -19.84 -8.62 8.60
N ILE A 339 -20.34 -9.47 7.70
CA ILE A 339 -19.95 -9.51 6.30
C ILE A 339 -21.18 -9.52 5.41
N HIS A 340 -20.99 -9.03 4.20
CA HIS A 340 -21.93 -9.14 3.09
C HIS A 340 -21.24 -9.85 1.92
N ILE A 341 -21.80 -10.95 1.47
CA ILE A 341 -21.32 -11.74 0.34
C ILE A 341 -22.28 -11.55 -0.80
N GLU A 342 -21.81 -10.96 -1.88
CA GLU A 342 -22.61 -10.73 -3.07
C GLU A 342 -21.76 -10.96 -4.32
N ASP A 343 -22.26 -11.78 -5.24
CA ASP A 343 -21.57 -12.19 -6.47
C ASP A 343 -20.15 -12.76 -6.24
N GLY A 344 -19.97 -13.47 -5.13
CA GLY A 344 -18.68 -14.01 -4.75
C GLY A 344 -17.70 -12.98 -4.20
N ILE A 345 -18.12 -11.74 -3.99
CA ILE A 345 -17.30 -10.69 -3.37
C ILE A 345 -17.75 -10.49 -1.93
N ILE A 346 -16.78 -10.44 -1.02
CA ILE A 346 -16.99 -10.30 0.40
C ILE A 346 -16.59 -8.90 0.83
N ASP A 347 -17.53 -8.20 1.47
CA ASP A 347 -17.30 -6.92 2.14
C ASP A 347 -17.54 -7.07 3.63
N ARG A 348 -16.85 -6.26 4.44
CA ARG A 348 -17.28 -6.02 5.80
C ARG A 348 -18.52 -5.16 5.78
N SER A 349 -19.50 -5.50 6.60
CA SER A 349 -20.75 -4.75 6.70
C SER A 349 -20.93 -4.20 8.11
N ALA A 350 -21.51 -3.02 8.19
CA ALA A 350 -21.93 -2.44 9.45
C ALA A 350 -23.43 -2.72 9.69
N THR A 351 -23.83 -2.69 10.94
CA THR A 351 -25.22 -2.94 11.33
C THR A 351 -26.22 -1.96 10.73
N TYR A 352 -25.80 -0.71 10.53
CA TYR A 352 -26.65 0.29 9.87
C TYR A 352 -26.90 -0.04 8.39
N GLU A 353 -25.93 -0.66 7.69
CA GLU A 353 -26.10 -1.06 6.29
C GLU A 353 -27.16 -2.15 6.14
N MET A 354 -27.26 -3.05 7.09
CA MET A 354 -28.31 -4.07 7.11
C MET A 354 -29.69 -3.46 7.33
N ARG A 355 -29.79 -2.46 8.22
CA ARG A 355 -31.03 -1.71 8.44
C ARG A 355 -31.43 -0.91 7.21
N ASP A 356 -30.48 -0.21 6.60
CA ASP A 356 -30.71 0.54 5.35
C ASP A 356 -31.14 -0.40 4.22
N PHE A 357 -30.57 -1.62 4.16
CA PHE A 357 -30.95 -2.65 3.21
C PHE A 357 -32.41 -3.07 3.40
N ILE A 358 -32.80 -3.40 4.62
CA ILE A 358 -34.20 -3.77 4.94
C ILE A 358 -35.15 -2.62 4.61
N LEU A 359 -34.81 -1.40 5.01
CA LEU A 359 -35.64 -0.24 4.75
C LEU A 359 -35.83 0.00 3.26
N THR A 360 -34.74 -0.08 2.50
CA THR A 360 -34.79 0.06 1.04
C THR A 360 -35.64 -1.04 0.40
N TYR A 361 -35.52 -2.29 0.90
CA TYR A 361 -36.35 -3.40 0.42
C TYR A 361 -37.83 -3.13 0.66
N ILE A 362 -38.20 -2.74 1.88
CA ILE A 362 -39.59 -2.43 2.24
C ILE A 362 -40.12 -1.26 1.41
N MET A 363 -39.37 -0.17 1.30
CA MET A 363 -39.78 1.01 0.53
C MET A 363 -39.98 0.70 -0.96
N THR A 364 -39.22 -0.25 -1.49
CA THR A 364 -39.32 -0.62 -2.91
C THR A 364 -40.46 -1.60 -3.19
N ASN A 365 -40.75 -2.52 -2.26
CA ASN A 365 -41.66 -3.64 -2.51
C ASN A 365 -43.00 -3.52 -1.79
N CYS A 366 -43.13 -2.65 -0.80
CA CYS A 366 -44.35 -2.42 -0.06
C CYS A 366 -44.98 -1.07 -0.36
N LYS A 367 -46.27 -1.05 -0.70
CA LYS A 367 -47.06 0.15 -0.95
C LYS A 367 -47.96 0.55 0.25
N ASN A 368 -48.02 -0.26 1.31
CA ASN A 368 -48.87 -0.02 2.45
C ASN A 368 -48.26 1.11 3.32
N PRO A 369 -48.93 2.27 3.49
CA PRO A 369 -48.37 3.38 4.24
C PRO A 369 -48.10 3.05 5.72
N LEU A 370 -48.88 2.16 6.35
CA LEU A 370 -48.69 1.75 7.76
C LEU A 370 -47.37 0.97 7.90
N VAL A 371 -47.08 0.09 6.95
CA VAL A 371 -45.82 -0.67 6.93
C VAL A 371 -44.63 0.23 6.70
N LEU A 372 -44.72 1.12 5.71
CA LEU A 372 -43.65 2.08 5.40
C LEU A 372 -43.32 2.95 6.61
N GLU A 373 -44.34 3.52 7.27
CA GLU A 373 -44.16 4.36 8.47
C GLU A 373 -43.60 3.53 9.64
N TYR A 374 -44.06 2.31 9.84
CA TYR A 374 -43.58 1.43 10.91
C TYR A 374 -42.07 1.16 10.78
N PHE A 375 -41.60 0.75 9.60
CA PHE A 375 -40.21 0.46 9.39
C PHE A 375 -39.35 1.74 9.42
N ASN A 376 -39.82 2.81 8.78
CA ASN A 376 -39.08 4.07 8.74
C ASN A 376 -38.89 4.70 10.12
N SER A 377 -39.91 4.58 11.00
CA SER A 377 -39.86 5.19 12.33
C SER A 377 -39.22 4.33 13.41
N LYS A 378 -39.18 3.00 13.26
CA LYS A 378 -38.86 2.09 14.38
C LYS A 378 -37.74 1.10 14.09
N LEU A 379 -37.19 1.02 12.90
CA LEU A 379 -36.26 -0.03 12.51
C LEU A 379 -35.01 -0.09 13.42
N ASP A 380 -34.48 1.03 13.87
CA ASP A 380 -33.34 1.08 14.79
C ASP A 380 -33.67 0.48 16.16
N VAL A 381 -34.93 0.65 16.63
CA VAL A 381 -35.42 0.06 17.89
C VAL A 381 -35.75 -1.41 17.72
N LEU A 382 -36.29 -1.79 16.58
CA LEU A 382 -36.66 -3.18 16.29
C LEU A 382 -35.43 -4.07 16.07
N LEU A 383 -34.41 -3.57 15.37
CA LEU A 383 -33.19 -4.28 15.06
C LEU A 383 -31.95 -3.52 15.61
N PRO A 384 -31.82 -3.40 16.95
CA PRO A 384 -30.59 -2.87 17.53
C PRO A 384 -29.43 -3.83 17.23
N ASP A 385 -28.19 -3.32 17.29
CA ASP A 385 -26.96 -4.08 16.96
C ASP A 385 -26.90 -5.44 17.64
N LYS A 386 -27.26 -5.50 18.93
CA LYS A 386 -27.27 -6.74 19.70
C LYS A 386 -28.24 -7.82 19.15
N LYS A 387 -29.29 -7.42 18.45
CA LYS A 387 -30.17 -8.40 17.79
C LYS A 387 -29.61 -8.92 16.49
N LEU A 388 -28.90 -8.08 15.74
CA LEU A 388 -28.20 -8.49 14.51
C LEU A 388 -27.06 -9.47 14.78
N GLU A 389 -26.56 -9.54 16.01
CA GLU A 389 -25.67 -10.61 16.48
C GLU A 389 -26.27 -12.03 16.41
N ARG A 390 -27.54 -12.19 16.04
CA ARG A 390 -28.21 -13.48 15.81
C ARG A 390 -28.18 -13.93 14.36
N LEU A 391 -27.63 -13.13 13.46
CA LEU A 391 -27.41 -13.55 12.09
C LEU A 391 -26.64 -14.87 12.02
N GLU A 392 -26.82 -15.60 10.93
CA GLU A 392 -26.12 -16.85 10.67
C GLU A 392 -24.59 -16.65 10.77
N MET A 393 -23.93 -17.58 11.46
CA MET A 393 -22.48 -17.57 11.65
C MET A 393 -21.81 -18.44 10.61
N ARG A 394 -20.96 -17.83 9.80
CA ARG A 394 -20.04 -18.53 8.93
C ARG A 394 -18.68 -18.75 9.60
N ARG A 395 -18.05 -19.87 9.28
CA ARG A 395 -16.75 -20.28 9.81
C ARG A 395 -15.71 -20.48 8.71
N ASP A 396 -16.02 -20.02 7.50
CA ASP A 396 -15.13 -20.10 6.36
C ASP A 396 -13.97 -19.14 6.53
N ASN A 397 -12.76 -19.53 6.13
CA ASN A 397 -11.62 -18.62 6.12
C ASN A 397 -11.54 -17.80 4.81
N PHE A 398 -12.30 -18.20 3.77
CA PHE A 398 -12.32 -17.61 2.42
C PHE A 398 -10.94 -17.49 1.76
N ASN A 399 -9.96 -18.23 2.25
CA ASN A 399 -8.64 -18.34 1.67
C ASN A 399 -8.64 -19.56 0.74
N ASN A 400 -8.87 -19.32 -0.54
CA ASN A 400 -8.85 -20.35 -1.58
C ASN A 400 -7.41 -20.58 -2.05
N PHE A 401 -6.49 -20.85 -1.11
CA PHE A 401 -5.08 -21.06 -1.41
C PHE A 401 -4.85 -22.54 -1.73
N GLU A 402 -4.31 -22.78 -2.89
CA GLU A 402 -3.95 -24.11 -3.36
C GLU A 402 -2.47 -24.11 -3.77
N PRO A 403 -1.73 -25.18 -3.52
CA PRO A 403 -0.42 -25.35 -4.13
C PRO A 403 -0.58 -25.39 -5.66
N ASP A 404 0.42 -24.92 -6.38
CA ASP A 404 0.50 -24.98 -7.84
C ASP A 404 -0.51 -24.12 -8.61
N VAL A 405 -1.40 -23.43 -7.91
CA VAL A 405 -2.39 -22.53 -8.51
C VAL A 405 -2.45 -21.20 -7.76
N GLN A 406 -2.18 -20.12 -8.46
CA GLN A 406 -2.42 -18.77 -7.95
C GLN A 406 -3.68 -18.19 -8.59
N ARG A 407 -4.53 -17.56 -7.77
CA ARG A 407 -5.70 -16.82 -8.25
C ARG A 407 -5.52 -15.34 -7.95
N SER A 408 -5.48 -14.54 -8.99
CA SER A 408 -5.48 -13.08 -8.94
C SER A 408 -6.85 -12.56 -9.36
N TYR A 409 -7.30 -11.47 -8.75
CA TYR A 409 -8.67 -10.98 -8.93
C TYR A 409 -8.63 -9.57 -9.50
N TYR A 410 -9.39 -9.35 -10.56
CA TYR A 410 -9.51 -8.08 -11.27
C TYR A 410 -10.96 -7.67 -11.41
N ASN A 411 -11.23 -6.45 -11.85
CA ASN A 411 -12.61 -5.98 -12.00
C ASN A 411 -13.46 -6.85 -12.94
N ASN A 412 -12.84 -7.43 -13.97
CA ASN A 412 -13.54 -8.26 -14.94
C ASN A 412 -13.50 -9.77 -14.63
N GLY A 413 -12.98 -10.18 -13.48
CA GLY A 413 -13.03 -11.58 -13.06
C GLY A 413 -11.76 -12.09 -12.41
N GLN A 414 -11.70 -13.40 -12.22
CA GLN A 414 -10.57 -14.12 -11.67
C GLN A 414 -9.59 -14.52 -12.78
N VAL A 415 -8.31 -14.38 -12.52
CA VAL A 415 -7.23 -14.91 -13.35
C VAL A 415 -6.60 -16.09 -12.63
N GLU A 416 -6.72 -17.28 -13.19
CA GLU A 416 -6.09 -18.49 -12.68
C GLU A 416 -4.72 -18.69 -13.35
N ILE A 417 -3.68 -18.83 -12.53
CA ILE A 417 -2.30 -18.93 -12.95
C ILE A 417 -1.74 -20.27 -12.45
N THR A 418 -1.24 -21.08 -13.36
CA THR A 418 -0.53 -22.34 -13.09
C THR A 418 0.90 -22.26 -13.64
N SER A 419 1.70 -23.30 -13.47
CA SER A 419 3.04 -23.40 -14.06
C SER A 419 3.05 -23.28 -15.60
N HIS A 420 1.92 -23.53 -16.28
CA HIS A 420 1.85 -23.59 -17.75
C HIS A 420 0.78 -22.71 -18.38
N SER A 421 -0.09 -22.09 -17.59
CA SER A 421 -1.22 -21.33 -18.15
C SER A 421 -1.64 -20.15 -17.30
N ILE A 422 -2.14 -19.13 -17.97
CA ILE A 422 -2.83 -17.98 -17.39
C ILE A 422 -4.20 -17.90 -18.03
N LYS A 423 -5.25 -18.17 -17.25
CA LYS A 423 -6.65 -18.20 -17.72
C LYS A 423 -7.40 -17.00 -17.12
N PRO A 424 -7.70 -15.98 -17.90
CA PRO A 424 -8.46 -14.81 -17.42
C PRO A 424 -9.98 -15.06 -17.40
N GLU A 425 -10.71 -14.09 -16.83
CA GLU A 425 -12.16 -13.93 -16.92
C GLU A 425 -12.98 -15.09 -16.32
N LEU A 426 -12.40 -15.80 -15.35
CA LEU A 426 -13.14 -16.81 -14.61
C LEU A 426 -14.08 -16.16 -13.57
N PRO A 427 -15.21 -16.79 -13.21
CA PRO A 427 -16.09 -16.27 -12.18
C PRO A 427 -15.38 -16.12 -10.85
N ILE A 428 -15.61 -14.99 -10.15
CA ILE A 428 -15.10 -14.76 -8.80
C ILE A 428 -15.91 -15.62 -7.83
N ASN A 429 -15.24 -16.30 -6.90
CA ASN A 429 -15.87 -17.14 -5.90
C ASN A 429 -15.34 -16.79 -4.50
N ASN A 430 -16.17 -16.09 -3.74
CA ASN A 430 -15.95 -15.73 -2.32
C ASN A 430 -14.57 -15.15 -2.02
N VAL A 431 -14.30 -13.97 -2.56
CA VAL A 431 -13.06 -13.25 -2.33
C VAL A 431 -13.33 -11.90 -1.63
N TRP A 432 -12.44 -11.52 -0.75
CA TRP A 432 -12.48 -10.20 -0.15
C TRP A 432 -12.26 -9.11 -1.21
N ARG A 433 -13.08 -8.06 -1.18
CA ARG A 433 -12.95 -6.91 -2.09
C ARG A 433 -11.55 -6.30 -2.06
N SER A 434 -10.91 -6.30 -0.90
CA SER A 434 -9.54 -5.79 -0.75
C SER A 434 -8.48 -6.57 -1.54
N ARG A 435 -8.82 -7.74 -2.07
CA ARG A 435 -7.96 -8.55 -2.93
C ARG A 435 -8.17 -8.28 -4.41
N ILE A 436 -9.19 -7.52 -4.76
CA ILE A 436 -9.49 -7.21 -6.16
C ILE A 436 -8.62 -6.03 -6.60
N VAL A 437 -7.76 -6.28 -7.55
CA VAL A 437 -6.99 -5.25 -8.24
C VAL A 437 -7.97 -4.36 -9.02
N PRO A 438 -7.98 -3.04 -8.82
CA PRO A 438 -9.02 -2.16 -9.37
C PRO A 438 -8.80 -1.83 -10.85
N ARG A 439 -8.45 -2.84 -11.63
CA ARG A 439 -8.21 -2.77 -13.09
C ARG A 439 -8.86 -3.97 -13.77
N ASN A 440 -9.03 -3.92 -15.09
CA ASN A 440 -9.42 -5.06 -15.90
C ASN A 440 -8.16 -5.79 -16.37
N PHE A 441 -8.19 -7.10 -16.43
CA PHE A 441 -7.11 -7.90 -16.95
C PHE A 441 -7.45 -8.40 -18.36
N LYS A 442 -6.58 -8.10 -19.32
CA LYS A 442 -6.64 -8.66 -20.66
C LYS A 442 -5.32 -9.35 -20.97
N ARG A 443 -5.37 -10.60 -21.39
CA ARG A 443 -4.14 -11.40 -21.61
C ARG A 443 -3.29 -10.84 -22.74
N ILE A 444 -2.04 -10.52 -22.41
CA ILE A 444 -0.96 -10.13 -23.32
C ILE A 444 0.26 -10.94 -22.91
N GLN A 445 0.91 -11.61 -23.82
CA GLN A 445 2.16 -12.31 -23.51
C GLN A 445 3.32 -11.33 -23.45
N ILE A 446 4.10 -11.38 -22.39
CA ILE A 446 5.23 -10.48 -22.10
C ILE A 446 6.56 -11.20 -22.28
N ILE A 447 6.71 -12.37 -21.65
CA ILE A 447 7.93 -13.19 -21.73
C ILE A 447 7.73 -14.17 -22.88
N ASP A 448 8.68 -14.21 -23.80
CA ASP A 448 8.68 -15.13 -24.93
C ASP A 448 9.19 -16.51 -24.47
N TYR A 449 10.37 -16.53 -23.85
CA TYR A 449 10.94 -17.75 -23.30
C TYR A 449 11.84 -17.47 -22.10
N ILE A 450 11.98 -18.48 -21.23
CA ILE A 450 13.10 -18.63 -20.29
C ILE A 450 13.66 -20.01 -20.49
N ASP A 451 14.94 -20.06 -20.87
CA ASP A 451 15.70 -21.30 -21.02
C ASP A 451 16.76 -21.42 -19.93
N THR A 452 16.84 -22.59 -19.34
CA THR A 452 17.76 -22.91 -18.24
C THR A 452 18.51 -24.21 -18.53
N THR A 453 19.11 -24.31 -19.68
CA THR A 453 19.84 -25.51 -20.11
C THR A 453 21.24 -25.55 -19.48
N GLY A 454 21.49 -26.56 -18.65
CA GLY A 454 22.74 -26.69 -17.89
C GLY A 454 22.87 -25.63 -16.79
N ASP A 455 24.00 -24.94 -16.73
CA ASP A 455 24.29 -23.87 -15.76
C ASP A 455 24.00 -22.47 -16.33
N TRP A 456 23.40 -22.38 -17.53
CA TRP A 456 23.18 -21.14 -18.26
C TRP A 456 21.72 -20.72 -18.23
N PHE A 457 21.53 -19.41 -18.18
CA PHE A 457 20.20 -18.79 -18.26
C PHE A 457 20.11 -17.93 -19.52
N ALA A 458 18.98 -18.01 -20.19
CA ALA A 458 18.64 -17.13 -21.29
C ALA A 458 17.17 -16.73 -21.19
N ILE A 459 16.87 -15.45 -21.43
CA ILE A 459 15.51 -14.91 -21.42
C ILE A 459 15.25 -14.06 -22.66
N GLY A 460 14.07 -14.24 -23.25
CA GLY A 460 13.53 -13.39 -24.30
C GLY A 460 12.18 -12.78 -23.92
N PHE A 461 11.96 -11.56 -24.38
CA PHE A 461 10.69 -10.85 -24.22
C PHE A 461 10.01 -10.68 -25.57
N THR A 462 8.71 -10.73 -25.59
CA THR A 462 7.92 -10.43 -26.80
C THR A 462 8.07 -8.95 -27.19
N PRO A 463 7.72 -8.54 -28.42
CA PRO A 463 7.69 -7.12 -28.79
C PRO A 463 6.81 -6.27 -27.86
N GLU A 464 5.70 -6.83 -27.35
CA GLU A 464 4.86 -6.16 -26.36
C GLU A 464 5.53 -6.12 -24.98
N GLY A 465 6.23 -7.18 -24.60
CA GLY A 465 7.02 -7.22 -23.35
C GLY A 465 8.10 -6.14 -23.31
N LEU A 466 8.76 -5.87 -24.44
CA LEU A 466 9.76 -4.81 -24.54
C LEU A 466 9.17 -3.39 -24.47
N LYS A 467 7.86 -3.22 -24.63
CA LYS A 467 7.17 -1.95 -24.40
C LYS A 467 6.76 -1.75 -22.95
N CYS A 468 6.81 -2.80 -22.12
CA CYS A 468 6.49 -2.72 -20.70
C CYS A 468 7.63 -1.98 -19.97
N GLU A 469 7.36 -0.80 -19.47
CA GLU A 469 8.36 0.02 -18.77
C GLU A 469 8.90 -0.66 -17.54
N PHE A 470 8.07 -1.41 -16.82
CA PHE A 470 8.53 -2.18 -15.67
C PHE A 470 9.48 -3.32 -16.06
N VAL A 471 9.31 -3.93 -17.21
CA VAL A 471 10.25 -4.91 -17.77
C VAL A 471 11.58 -4.21 -18.09
N GLN A 472 11.55 -3.05 -18.74
CA GLN A 472 12.76 -2.28 -19.04
C GLN A 472 13.50 -1.89 -17.74
N TYR A 473 12.76 -1.42 -16.74
CA TYR A 473 13.31 -1.15 -15.41
C TYR A 473 14.02 -2.40 -14.85
N LEU A 474 13.39 -3.59 -14.90
CA LEU A 474 14.01 -4.82 -14.39
C LEU A 474 15.26 -5.23 -15.17
N ILE A 475 15.27 -5.03 -16.49
CA ILE A 475 16.44 -5.25 -17.33
C ILE A 475 17.58 -4.32 -16.88
N ASN A 476 17.28 -3.04 -16.65
CA ASN A 476 18.26 -2.03 -16.23
C ASN A 476 18.85 -2.35 -14.85
N VAL A 477 18.00 -2.61 -13.83
CA VAL A 477 18.49 -2.96 -12.47
C VAL A 477 19.12 -4.34 -12.37
N SER A 478 19.10 -5.14 -13.44
CA SER A 478 19.79 -6.41 -13.53
C SER A 478 21.14 -6.31 -14.26
N ASN A 479 21.41 -5.20 -14.94
CA ASN A 479 22.65 -4.99 -15.69
C ASN A 479 23.78 -4.56 -14.76
N ASN A 480 24.43 -5.52 -14.12
CA ASN A 480 25.55 -5.27 -13.21
C ASN A 480 26.86 -4.90 -13.93
N TYR A 481 26.89 -4.98 -15.25
CA TYR A 481 28.05 -4.64 -16.10
C TYR A 481 27.97 -3.24 -16.67
N TYR A 482 26.88 -2.54 -16.45
CA TYR A 482 26.73 -1.14 -16.86
C TYR A 482 27.66 -0.22 -16.08
N SER A 483 28.40 0.58 -16.79
CA SER A 483 29.19 1.70 -16.25
C SER A 483 29.01 2.92 -17.15
N PRO A 484 28.44 4.02 -16.66
CA PRO A 484 28.29 5.23 -17.45
C PRO A 484 29.65 5.82 -17.86
N ASP A 485 30.67 5.65 -17.02
CA ASP A 485 32.03 6.20 -17.24
C ASP A 485 32.87 5.36 -18.21
N ALA A 486 32.49 4.12 -18.44
CA ALA A 486 33.22 3.18 -19.29
C ALA A 486 32.25 2.23 -20.04
N PRO A 487 31.45 2.75 -20.98
CA PRO A 487 30.54 1.92 -21.75
C PRO A 487 31.32 0.91 -22.59
N ARG A 488 30.95 -0.38 -22.47
CA ARG A 488 31.53 -1.48 -23.21
C ARG A 488 30.49 -2.51 -23.60
N GLU A 489 30.78 -3.31 -24.57
CA GLU A 489 29.98 -4.48 -24.89
C GLU A 489 30.08 -5.54 -23.77
N VAL A 490 28.97 -6.16 -23.46
CA VAL A 490 28.87 -7.25 -22.49
C VAL A 490 29.34 -8.55 -23.18
N THR A 491 30.21 -9.29 -22.53
CA THR A 491 30.66 -10.60 -23.03
C THR A 491 29.52 -11.63 -22.94
N THR A 492 29.69 -12.77 -23.62
CA THR A 492 28.70 -13.85 -23.58
C THR A 492 28.45 -14.37 -22.16
N ASP A 493 29.51 -14.57 -21.38
CA ASP A 493 29.38 -15.03 -19.98
C ASP A 493 28.66 -14.00 -19.10
N GLU A 494 29.01 -12.73 -19.27
CA GLU A 494 28.33 -11.62 -18.54
C GLU A 494 26.85 -11.52 -18.98
N ARG A 495 26.54 -11.83 -20.23
CA ARG A 495 25.15 -11.87 -20.71
C ARG A 495 24.36 -12.96 -19.99
N PHE A 496 24.92 -14.13 -19.81
CA PHE A 496 24.26 -15.20 -19.07
C PHE A 496 24.05 -14.84 -17.58
N GLU A 497 25.02 -14.23 -16.94
CA GLU A 497 24.85 -13.73 -15.57
C GLU A 497 23.78 -12.63 -15.49
N TRP A 498 23.73 -11.74 -16.46
CA TRP A 498 22.68 -10.72 -16.55
C TRP A 498 21.30 -11.36 -16.69
N ASP A 499 21.13 -12.30 -17.59
CA ASP A 499 19.89 -13.04 -17.77
C ASP A 499 19.50 -13.81 -16.50
N GLN A 500 20.47 -14.40 -15.78
CA GLN A 500 20.25 -15.03 -14.48
C GLN A 500 19.72 -14.02 -13.45
N HIS A 501 20.23 -12.79 -13.41
CA HIS A 501 19.72 -11.72 -12.55
C HIS A 501 18.29 -11.33 -12.91
N ILE A 502 17.92 -11.33 -14.19
CA ILE A 502 16.54 -11.07 -14.62
C ILE A 502 15.62 -12.21 -14.18
N VAL A 503 16.00 -13.46 -14.44
CA VAL A 503 15.22 -14.65 -14.07
C VAL A 503 15.09 -14.78 -12.54
N ASN A 504 16.15 -14.45 -11.79
CA ASN A 504 16.08 -14.34 -10.32
C ASN A 504 14.97 -13.37 -9.89
N LYS A 505 14.92 -12.16 -10.46
CA LYS A 505 13.92 -11.16 -10.12
C LYS A 505 12.51 -11.61 -10.51
N ILE A 506 12.33 -12.20 -11.70
CA ILE A 506 11.05 -12.75 -12.14
C ILE A 506 10.52 -13.80 -11.16
N THR A 507 11.33 -14.78 -10.80
CA THR A 507 10.91 -15.86 -9.90
C THR A 507 10.70 -15.35 -8.46
N ALA A 508 11.49 -14.39 -8.00
CA ALA A 508 11.31 -13.81 -6.67
C ALA A 508 10.06 -12.90 -6.60
N ILE A 509 9.74 -12.15 -7.67
CA ILE A 509 8.47 -11.42 -7.79
C ILE A 509 7.31 -12.41 -7.76
N GLY A 510 7.38 -13.47 -8.58
CA GLY A 510 6.36 -14.50 -8.58
C GLY A 510 6.15 -15.13 -7.19
N TYR A 511 7.23 -15.43 -6.47
CA TYR A 511 7.16 -15.88 -5.09
C TYR A 511 6.41 -14.88 -4.20
N LEU A 512 6.73 -13.60 -4.27
CA LEU A 512 6.09 -12.56 -3.44
C LEU A 512 4.60 -12.39 -3.74
N LEU A 513 4.16 -12.68 -4.96
CA LEU A 513 2.79 -12.53 -5.42
C LEU A 513 1.91 -13.77 -5.16
N THR A 514 2.51 -14.95 -4.91
CA THR A 514 1.71 -16.16 -4.63
C THR A 514 1.12 -16.14 -3.22
N ASP A 515 -0.09 -16.65 -3.08
CA ASP A 515 -0.74 -16.81 -1.77
C ASP A 515 -0.16 -18.01 -1.01
N TRP A 516 0.03 -19.14 -1.69
CA TRP A 516 0.55 -20.36 -1.07
C TRP A 516 2.03 -20.24 -0.71
N LYS A 517 2.40 -20.74 0.45
CA LYS A 517 3.77 -20.71 0.97
C LYS A 517 4.30 -22.13 1.13
N TYR A 518 5.03 -22.61 0.11
CA TYR A 518 5.60 -23.96 0.13
C TYR A 518 6.50 -24.19 1.35
N PRO A 519 6.35 -25.29 2.09
CA PRO A 519 7.20 -25.58 3.24
C PRO A 519 8.71 -25.63 2.91
N SER A 520 9.05 -26.07 1.70
CA SER A 520 10.44 -26.15 1.21
C SER A 520 11.03 -24.80 0.79
N ASP A 521 10.18 -23.78 0.49
CA ASP A 521 10.59 -22.48 -0.06
C ASP A 521 10.08 -21.30 0.80
N ARG A 522 10.22 -21.39 2.12
CA ARG A 522 9.88 -20.31 3.05
C ARG A 522 11.07 -19.41 3.26
N LYS A 523 11.10 -18.29 2.53
CA LYS A 523 12.22 -17.34 2.54
C LYS A 523 11.72 -15.91 2.70
N ALA A 524 12.61 -15.02 3.17
CA ALA A 524 12.47 -13.60 2.97
C ALA A 524 13.28 -13.20 1.73
N VAL A 525 12.69 -12.39 0.88
CA VAL A 525 13.39 -11.79 -0.27
C VAL A 525 14.16 -10.58 0.22
N VAL A 526 15.45 -10.52 -0.06
CA VAL A 526 16.33 -9.43 0.35
C VAL A 526 16.94 -8.79 -0.87
N ILE A 527 16.61 -7.51 -1.08
CA ILE A 527 17.19 -6.70 -2.15
C ILE A 527 18.43 -5.98 -1.64
N GLN A 528 19.54 -6.14 -2.34
CA GLN A 528 20.81 -5.47 -2.08
C GLN A 528 21.34 -4.79 -3.34
N ASP A 529 22.16 -3.74 -3.17
CA ASP A 529 22.89 -3.17 -4.29
C ASP A 529 24.01 -4.13 -4.75
N HIS A 530 24.26 -4.21 -6.03
CA HIS A 530 25.41 -4.97 -6.56
C HIS A 530 26.72 -4.32 -6.15
N ARG A 531 26.79 -2.99 -6.18
CA ARG A 531 27.98 -2.24 -5.80
C ARG A 531 28.27 -2.41 -4.30
N ILE A 532 29.47 -2.87 -3.98
CA ILE A 532 29.93 -3.01 -2.60
C ILE A 532 30.33 -1.62 -2.12
N SER A 533 29.54 -1.01 -1.24
CA SER A 533 29.86 0.29 -0.65
C SER A 533 31.02 0.18 0.35
N GLU A 534 31.83 1.21 0.49
CA GLU A 534 32.70 1.37 1.64
C GLU A 534 31.86 1.49 2.92
N VAL A 535 32.43 1.02 4.05
CA VAL A 535 31.72 1.06 5.33
C VAL A 535 31.41 2.52 5.68
N GLY A 536 30.12 2.83 5.81
CA GLY A 536 29.64 4.19 6.12
C GLY A 536 29.16 5.01 4.92
N GLN A 537 29.36 4.57 3.68
CA GLN A 537 28.79 5.19 2.49
C GLN A 537 27.55 4.37 2.04
N ALA A 538 26.37 4.93 2.20
CA ALA A 538 25.14 4.38 1.63
C ALA A 538 24.85 5.08 0.30
N TRP A 539 24.93 4.35 -0.79
CA TRP A 539 24.48 4.82 -2.10
C TRP A 539 22.96 4.59 -2.17
N GLY A 540 22.17 5.65 -2.04
CA GLY A 540 20.71 5.60 -2.26
C GLY A 540 20.37 5.75 -3.74
N GLY A 541 19.13 5.36 -4.12
CA GLY A 541 18.60 5.66 -5.45
C GLY A 541 18.66 4.51 -6.47
N ALA A 542 19.14 3.32 -6.10
CA ALA A 542 19.18 2.16 -7.01
C ALA A 542 17.80 1.58 -7.44
N GLY A 543 16.69 2.25 -7.07
CA GLY A 543 15.34 1.84 -7.47
C GLY A 543 14.72 0.73 -6.59
N LYS A 544 15.37 0.25 -5.54
CA LYS A 544 14.90 -0.89 -4.71
C LYS A 544 13.46 -0.74 -4.19
N SER A 545 13.08 0.42 -3.71
CA SER A 545 11.74 0.69 -3.16
C SER A 545 10.65 0.68 -4.24
N VAL A 546 11.00 0.89 -5.52
CA VAL A 546 10.07 0.79 -6.66
C VAL A 546 9.51 -0.63 -6.79
N LEU A 547 10.33 -1.65 -6.54
CA LEU A 547 9.84 -3.03 -6.54
C LEU A 547 8.83 -3.27 -5.39
N GLY A 548 9.09 -2.72 -4.20
CA GLY A 548 8.12 -2.77 -3.09
C GLY A 548 6.79 -2.13 -3.48
N THR A 549 6.82 -0.97 -4.12
CA THR A 549 5.64 -0.29 -4.65
C THR A 549 4.94 -1.13 -5.72
N ALA A 550 5.69 -1.73 -6.64
CA ALA A 550 5.14 -2.61 -7.68
C ALA A 550 4.33 -3.78 -7.09
N ILE A 551 4.87 -4.46 -6.08
CA ILE A 551 4.17 -5.55 -5.39
C ILE A 551 2.86 -5.07 -4.75
N SER A 552 2.85 -3.86 -4.16
CA SER A 552 1.66 -3.30 -3.51
C SER A 552 0.50 -3.00 -4.47
N HIS A 553 0.78 -2.85 -5.77
CA HIS A 553 -0.25 -2.66 -6.80
C HIS A 553 -0.97 -3.96 -7.20
N VAL A 554 -0.48 -5.10 -6.77
CA VAL A 554 -1.05 -6.43 -7.10
C VAL A 554 -1.58 -7.16 -5.87
N VAL A 555 -0.87 -7.08 -4.74
CA VAL A 555 -1.26 -7.75 -3.49
C VAL A 555 -1.29 -6.81 -2.32
N ALA A 556 -2.11 -7.11 -1.32
CA ALA A 556 -2.18 -6.33 -0.09
C ALA A 556 -0.84 -6.37 0.66
N GLN A 557 -0.22 -5.21 0.86
CA GLN A 557 1.08 -5.05 1.47
C GLN A 557 1.03 -4.19 2.72
N ALA A 558 1.77 -4.60 3.76
CA ALA A 558 2.06 -3.77 4.92
C ALA A 558 3.51 -3.27 4.83
N GLY A 559 3.70 -1.94 4.83
CA GLY A 559 5.01 -1.30 4.68
C GLY A 559 5.54 -0.77 6.01
N PHE A 560 6.85 -0.94 6.23
CA PHE A 560 7.55 -0.49 7.44
C PHE A 560 8.88 0.18 7.06
N ASP A 561 9.23 1.24 7.80
CA ASP A 561 10.55 1.87 7.68
C ASP A 561 11.59 1.04 8.46
N GLY A 562 12.51 0.42 7.74
CA GLY A 562 13.55 -0.45 8.31
C GLY A 562 14.54 0.26 9.24
N LYS A 563 14.67 1.59 9.13
CA LYS A 563 15.52 2.37 10.03
C LYS A 563 14.96 2.43 11.46
N THR A 564 13.66 2.46 11.59
CA THR A 564 12.96 2.54 12.89
C THR A 564 12.36 1.21 13.33
N PHE A 565 12.25 0.25 12.43
CA PHE A 565 11.63 -1.04 12.67
C PHE A 565 12.38 -1.89 13.71
N ASN A 566 11.65 -2.34 14.72
CA ASN A 566 12.17 -3.23 15.75
C ASN A 566 11.31 -4.49 15.86
N PRO A 567 11.80 -5.65 15.38
CA PRO A 567 11.03 -6.91 15.44
C PRO A 567 10.70 -7.38 16.86
N SER A 568 11.39 -6.86 17.88
CA SER A 568 11.17 -7.22 19.29
C SER A 568 10.08 -6.38 19.96
N ASP A 569 9.52 -5.40 19.28
CA ASP A 569 8.40 -4.62 19.80
C ASP A 569 7.12 -5.46 19.76
N ASP A 570 6.32 -5.40 20.82
CA ASP A 570 5.05 -6.14 20.90
C ASP A 570 4.06 -5.75 19.81
N PHE A 571 4.17 -4.54 19.27
CA PHE A 571 3.35 -3.98 18.20
C PHE A 571 4.09 -3.85 16.88
N ALA A 572 5.21 -4.56 16.70
CA ALA A 572 6.04 -4.46 15.48
C ALA A 572 5.24 -4.66 14.18
N LEU A 573 4.18 -5.48 14.23
CA LEU A 573 3.33 -5.79 13.09
C LEU A 573 1.98 -5.04 13.12
N ASP A 574 1.90 -3.89 13.80
CA ASP A 574 0.72 -3.04 13.71
C ASP A 574 0.52 -2.57 12.26
N GLY A 575 -0.67 -2.78 11.73
CA GLY A 575 -0.97 -2.59 10.29
C GLY A 575 -1.01 -3.88 9.47
N VAL A 576 -0.50 -5.00 9.99
CA VAL A 576 -0.69 -6.31 9.35
C VAL A 576 -2.09 -6.85 9.66
N SER A 577 -2.76 -7.38 8.66
CA SER A 577 -4.09 -7.98 8.76
C SER A 577 -4.10 -9.37 8.14
N LYS A 578 -5.19 -10.12 8.33
CA LYS A 578 -5.38 -11.43 7.65
C LYS A 578 -5.43 -11.32 6.11
N ALA A 579 -5.71 -10.12 5.59
CA ALA A 579 -5.67 -9.86 4.16
C ALA A 579 -4.26 -9.54 3.63
N THR A 580 -3.31 -9.22 4.50
CA THR A 580 -1.93 -8.88 4.11
C THR A 580 -1.26 -10.09 3.49
N ARG A 581 -0.67 -9.91 2.29
CA ARG A 581 0.06 -10.96 1.54
C ARG A 581 1.56 -10.72 1.51
N ASN A 582 1.97 -9.47 1.69
CA ASN A 582 3.37 -9.09 1.70
C ASN A 582 3.66 -8.14 2.86
N ILE A 583 4.79 -8.33 3.53
CA ILE A 583 5.37 -7.39 4.49
C ILE A 583 6.61 -6.79 3.84
N PHE A 584 6.61 -5.51 3.62
CA PHE A 584 7.74 -4.77 3.05
C PHE A 584 8.44 -3.95 4.13
N ILE A 585 9.72 -4.23 4.37
CA ILE A 585 10.56 -3.48 5.31
C ILE A 585 11.67 -2.80 4.52
N ASP A 586 11.54 -1.50 4.33
CA ASP A 586 12.43 -0.72 3.48
C ASP A 586 13.63 -0.17 4.25
N ASP A 587 14.84 -0.33 3.70
CA ASP A 587 16.12 0.21 4.20
C ASP A 587 16.48 -0.23 5.63
N ILE A 588 16.59 -1.56 5.85
CA ILE A 588 16.96 -2.12 7.16
C ILE A 588 18.40 -1.74 7.57
N ARG A 589 18.58 -1.50 8.88
CA ARG A 589 19.85 -1.09 9.48
C ARG A 589 20.91 -2.19 9.44
N THR A 590 22.18 -1.79 9.51
CA THR A 590 23.36 -2.69 9.60
C THR A 590 23.27 -3.67 10.75
N ASN A 591 22.69 -3.28 11.89
CA ASN A 591 22.56 -4.12 13.09
C ASN A 591 21.23 -4.90 13.15
N PHE A 592 20.45 -4.93 12.07
CA PHE A 592 19.21 -5.69 12.01
C PHE A 592 19.51 -7.19 12.19
N SER A 593 18.87 -7.79 13.19
CA SER A 593 18.99 -9.23 13.43
C SER A 593 18.01 -10.02 12.57
N PHE A 594 18.47 -10.60 11.49
CA PHE A 594 17.63 -11.44 10.65
C PHE A 594 17.02 -12.63 11.41
N LYS A 595 17.71 -13.11 12.44
CA LYS A 595 17.20 -14.21 13.28
C LYS A 595 15.93 -13.84 14.05
N SER A 596 15.71 -12.57 14.35
CA SER A 596 14.50 -12.12 15.07
C SER A 596 13.22 -12.31 14.28
N ILE A 597 13.29 -12.39 12.94
CA ILE A 597 12.15 -12.61 12.06
C ILE A 597 12.02 -14.07 11.57
N PHE A 598 12.85 -15.00 12.05
CA PHE A 598 12.80 -16.40 11.60
C PHE A 598 11.43 -17.04 11.75
N ASN A 599 10.78 -16.78 12.87
CA ASN A 599 9.45 -17.33 13.12
C ASN A 599 8.40 -16.75 12.16
N TRP A 600 8.56 -15.51 11.73
CA TRP A 600 7.65 -14.88 10.76
C TRP A 600 7.81 -15.49 9.36
N ILE A 601 9.01 -15.96 9.04
CA ILE A 601 9.30 -16.60 7.74
C ILE A 601 8.75 -18.03 7.70
N THR A 602 8.96 -18.81 8.77
CA THR A 602 8.74 -20.27 8.74
C THR A 602 7.63 -20.78 9.66
N GLY A 603 7.21 -20.00 10.65
CA GLY A 603 6.20 -20.34 11.64
C GLY A 603 4.90 -19.57 11.49
N ASP A 604 4.00 -19.82 12.44
CA ASP A 604 2.78 -19.02 12.58
C ASP A 604 3.14 -17.59 12.99
N LEU A 605 2.49 -16.60 12.38
CA LEU A 605 2.75 -15.18 12.57
C LEU A 605 1.81 -14.60 13.63
N PRO A 606 2.33 -14.24 14.83
CA PRO A 606 1.54 -13.52 15.82
C PRO A 606 1.43 -12.04 15.45
N VAL A 607 0.22 -11.52 15.35
CA VAL A 607 -0.05 -10.10 15.10
C VAL A 607 -0.76 -9.50 16.30
N ASN A 608 -0.20 -8.43 16.85
CA ASN A 608 -0.74 -7.70 18.00
C ASN A 608 -1.02 -6.23 17.59
N PRO A 609 -2.18 -5.92 16.99
CA PRO A 609 -2.48 -4.56 16.57
C PRO A 609 -2.90 -3.68 17.74
N LYS A 610 -2.54 -2.41 17.73
CA LYS A 610 -2.91 -1.44 18.77
C LYS A 610 -4.41 -1.31 18.91
N GLY A 611 -4.92 -1.48 20.14
CA GLY A 611 -6.34 -1.30 20.44
C GLY A 611 -7.27 -2.39 19.89
N LYS A 612 -6.72 -3.51 19.40
CA LYS A 612 -7.49 -4.65 18.87
C LYS A 612 -7.02 -5.96 19.50
N THR A 613 -7.82 -7.00 19.37
CA THR A 613 -7.47 -8.33 19.84
C THR A 613 -6.31 -8.91 19.02
N ARG A 614 -5.33 -9.48 19.71
CA ARG A 614 -4.23 -10.24 19.09
C ARG A 614 -4.79 -11.43 18.33
N PHE A 615 -4.20 -11.73 17.16
CA PHE A 615 -4.55 -12.89 16.36
C PHE A 615 -3.31 -13.58 15.78
N MET A 616 -3.50 -14.79 15.28
CA MET A 616 -2.45 -15.59 14.68
C MET A 616 -2.76 -15.84 13.20
N ILE A 617 -1.78 -15.72 12.33
CA ILE A 617 -1.87 -16.17 10.94
C ILE A 617 -1.05 -17.45 10.81
N LYS A 618 -1.66 -18.50 10.26
CA LYS A 618 -0.98 -19.79 10.05
C LYS A 618 0.19 -19.65 9.11
N ALA A 619 1.21 -20.48 9.28
CA ALA A 619 2.46 -20.39 8.50
C ALA A 619 2.25 -20.48 6.98
N GLU A 620 1.30 -21.31 6.55
CA GLU A 620 0.92 -21.44 5.14
C GLU A 620 0.22 -20.19 4.56
N ASP A 621 -0.51 -19.46 5.39
CA ASP A 621 -1.26 -18.26 5.03
C ASP A 621 -0.50 -16.96 5.36
N SER A 622 0.68 -17.08 6.03
CA SER A 622 1.41 -15.90 6.50
C SER A 622 1.99 -15.11 5.33
N PRO A 623 1.99 -13.77 5.42
CA PRO A 623 2.54 -12.92 4.37
C PRO A 623 4.01 -13.25 4.10
N LYS A 624 4.44 -13.06 2.87
CA LYS A 624 5.84 -13.12 2.47
C LYS A 624 6.54 -11.84 2.87
N ILE A 625 7.85 -11.91 3.05
CA ILE A 625 8.63 -10.79 3.55
C ILE A 625 9.58 -10.31 2.46
N LEU A 626 9.52 -9.02 2.17
CA LEU A 626 10.44 -8.30 1.30
C LEU A 626 11.23 -7.29 2.13
N LEU A 627 12.55 -7.35 2.02
CA LEU A 627 13.48 -6.46 2.72
C LEU A 627 14.36 -5.74 1.72
N THR A 628 14.64 -4.47 1.95
CA THR A 628 15.71 -3.77 1.24
C THR A 628 16.83 -3.39 2.20
N THR A 629 18.05 -3.40 1.73
CA THR A 629 19.22 -3.00 2.51
C THR A 629 20.38 -2.57 1.63
N ASN A 630 21.21 -1.70 2.17
CA ASN A 630 22.50 -1.32 1.60
C ASN A 630 23.66 -2.12 2.23
N HIS A 631 23.35 -2.96 3.22
CA HIS A 631 24.33 -3.71 4.02
C HIS A 631 24.15 -5.21 3.83
N ALA A 632 25.24 -5.99 4.05
CA ALA A 632 25.11 -7.44 4.12
C ALA A 632 24.31 -7.86 5.37
N ILE A 633 23.54 -8.94 5.24
CA ILE A 633 22.81 -9.50 6.38
C ILE A 633 23.80 -10.12 7.37
N LYS A 634 23.67 -9.75 8.62
CA LYS A 634 24.49 -10.33 9.70
C LYS A 634 24.29 -11.84 9.79
N ASP A 635 25.39 -12.56 9.95
CA ASP A 635 25.41 -14.04 10.02
C ASP A 635 24.84 -14.74 8.76
N ALA A 636 24.88 -14.12 7.60
CA ALA A 636 24.36 -14.68 6.34
C ALA A 636 24.99 -16.01 5.91
N ASP A 637 26.23 -16.26 6.37
CA ASP A 637 27.00 -17.50 6.14
C ASP A 637 26.48 -18.68 6.95
N GLN A 638 25.73 -18.42 8.06
CA GLN A 638 25.17 -19.49 8.88
C GLN A 638 24.09 -20.25 8.11
N GLY A 639 24.17 -21.56 8.07
CA GLY A 639 23.25 -22.42 7.32
C GLY A 639 21.78 -22.20 7.66
N SER A 640 21.48 -21.77 8.90
CA SER A 640 20.10 -21.45 9.32
C SER A 640 19.58 -20.14 8.71
N VAL A 641 20.44 -19.17 8.47
CA VAL A 641 20.14 -17.88 7.81
C VAL A 641 20.10 -18.09 6.30
N LYS A 642 21.15 -18.68 5.73
CA LYS A 642 21.33 -18.88 4.27
C LYS A 642 20.11 -19.52 3.61
N ARG A 643 19.50 -20.55 4.20
CA ARG A 643 18.33 -21.23 3.62
C ARG A 643 17.00 -20.45 3.74
N ARG A 644 16.98 -19.33 4.49
CA ARG A 644 15.79 -18.49 4.68
C ARG A 644 15.84 -17.17 3.93
N ILE A 645 16.86 -16.97 3.13
CA ILE A 645 17.04 -15.76 2.32
C ILE A 645 17.00 -16.14 0.84
N ALA A 646 16.23 -15.36 0.08
CA ALA A 646 16.33 -15.27 -1.36
C ALA A 646 16.89 -13.90 -1.71
N TYR A 647 18.09 -13.84 -2.25
CA TYR A 647 18.71 -12.58 -2.62
C TYR A 647 18.27 -12.08 -3.98
N MET A 648 18.16 -10.76 -4.08
CA MET A 648 18.14 -10.01 -5.34
C MET A 648 19.24 -8.96 -5.31
N GLU A 649 20.01 -8.84 -6.38
CA GLU A 649 20.97 -7.75 -6.53
C GLU A 649 20.47 -6.74 -7.56
N PHE A 650 20.60 -5.46 -7.22
CA PHE A 650 20.25 -4.33 -8.07
C PHE A 650 21.53 -3.65 -8.53
N SER A 651 21.66 -3.45 -9.83
CA SER A 651 22.79 -2.75 -10.45
C SER A 651 22.85 -1.27 -10.03
N ALA A 652 23.94 -0.63 -10.35
CA ALA A 652 24.11 0.82 -10.19
C ALA A 652 23.56 1.62 -11.37
N TRP A 653 22.67 1.03 -12.19
CA TRP A 653 22.05 1.72 -13.32
C TRP A 653 21.38 3.01 -12.87
N TYR A 654 20.48 2.88 -11.86
CA TYR A 654 19.89 4.06 -11.21
C TYR A 654 20.72 4.50 -10.02
N ASN A 655 20.85 5.80 -9.87
CA ASN A 655 21.61 6.45 -8.81
C ASN A 655 21.09 7.90 -8.64
N GLN A 656 21.81 8.75 -7.91
CA GLN A 656 21.41 10.14 -7.67
C GLN A 656 21.43 11.02 -8.93
N ASP A 657 22.30 10.68 -9.89
CA ASP A 657 22.52 11.46 -11.11
C ASP A 657 21.72 10.88 -12.30
N HIS A 658 21.22 9.66 -12.20
CA HIS A 658 20.43 8.98 -13.22
C HIS A 658 19.28 8.22 -12.58
N THR A 659 18.11 8.77 -12.68
CA THR A 659 16.88 8.27 -12.03
C THR A 659 15.99 7.53 -13.04
N ILE A 660 14.96 6.85 -12.55
CA ILE A 660 13.94 6.21 -13.39
C ILE A 660 13.21 7.25 -14.26
N VAL A 661 13.00 8.44 -13.74
CA VAL A 661 12.36 9.53 -14.51
C VAL A 661 13.22 10.00 -15.68
N ASP A 662 14.54 9.91 -15.56
CA ASP A 662 15.45 10.26 -16.67
C ASP A 662 15.35 9.27 -17.83
N ASP A 663 15.13 7.97 -17.55
CA ASP A 663 14.94 6.95 -18.59
C ASP A 663 13.55 7.02 -19.25
N PHE A 664 12.49 7.26 -18.47
CA PHE A 664 11.11 7.11 -18.96
C PHE A 664 10.37 8.45 -19.15
N GLY A 665 10.93 9.56 -18.66
CA GLY A 665 10.35 10.90 -18.81
C GLY A 665 9.16 11.19 -17.91
N HIS A 666 8.74 10.26 -17.06
CA HIS A 666 7.60 10.36 -16.16
C HIS A 666 7.73 9.43 -14.94
N GLN A 667 6.81 9.55 -13.97
CA GLN A 667 6.82 8.72 -12.77
C GLN A 667 6.10 7.39 -12.97
N PHE A 668 6.73 6.30 -12.58
CA PHE A 668 6.13 4.96 -12.60
C PHE A 668 4.86 4.91 -11.79
N PHE A 669 3.90 4.12 -12.28
CA PHE A 669 2.58 3.85 -11.69
C PHE A 669 1.65 5.07 -11.69
N PHE A 670 2.17 6.26 -11.74
CA PHE A 670 1.45 7.51 -11.63
C PHE A 670 0.96 8.00 -12.98
N ASP A 671 1.83 8.00 -13.95
CA ASP A 671 1.59 8.53 -15.28
C ASP A 671 1.26 7.44 -16.29
N TRP A 672 1.16 6.19 -15.82
CA TRP A 672 0.83 5.07 -16.68
C TRP A 672 -0.60 5.11 -17.19
N ASP A 673 -0.76 4.92 -18.48
CA ASP A 673 -2.05 4.68 -19.12
C ASP A 673 -2.54 3.23 -18.88
N ASP A 674 -3.76 2.95 -19.31
CA ASP A 674 -4.37 1.63 -19.20
C ASP A 674 -3.55 0.55 -19.92
N TYR A 675 -2.82 0.91 -20.98
CA TYR A 675 -2.00 -0.04 -21.71
C TYR A 675 -0.74 -0.45 -20.93
N GLN A 676 -0.04 0.49 -20.31
CA GLN A 676 1.11 0.18 -19.46
C GLN A 676 0.67 -0.64 -18.24
N TRP A 677 -0.48 -0.35 -17.66
CA TRP A 677 -1.05 -1.18 -16.60
C TRP A 677 -1.39 -2.60 -17.07
N GLN A 678 -1.90 -2.77 -18.29
CA GLN A 678 -2.13 -4.12 -18.85
C GLN A 678 -0.83 -4.89 -19.04
N LEU A 679 0.20 -4.27 -19.58
CA LEU A 679 1.52 -4.89 -19.73
C LEU A 679 2.12 -5.29 -18.39
N PHE A 680 2.05 -4.40 -17.39
CA PHE A 680 2.51 -4.64 -16.03
C PHE A 680 1.77 -5.82 -15.38
N ASP A 681 0.45 -5.82 -15.39
CA ASP A 681 -0.36 -6.87 -14.77
C ASP A 681 -0.08 -8.24 -15.41
N ASN A 682 0.10 -8.29 -16.74
CA ASN A 682 0.49 -9.52 -17.44
C ASN A 682 1.89 -9.97 -17.08
N PHE A 683 2.84 -9.04 -16.97
CA PHE A 683 4.20 -9.38 -16.53
C PHE A 683 4.18 -9.95 -15.10
N MET A 684 3.43 -9.36 -14.20
CA MET A 684 3.29 -9.86 -12.83
C MET A 684 2.66 -11.27 -12.79
N ALA A 685 1.65 -11.51 -13.62
CA ALA A 685 1.05 -12.84 -13.76
C ALA A 685 2.04 -13.87 -14.33
N GLU A 686 2.85 -13.47 -15.30
CA GLU A 686 3.89 -14.34 -15.84
C GLU A 686 5.02 -14.60 -14.84
N CYS A 687 5.38 -13.63 -14.01
CA CYS A 687 6.31 -13.88 -12.90
C CYS A 687 5.82 -15.00 -11.99
N VAL A 688 4.52 -15.00 -11.65
CA VAL A 688 3.90 -16.08 -10.88
C VAL A 688 3.97 -17.41 -11.63
N MET A 689 3.61 -17.44 -12.91
CA MET A 689 3.66 -18.64 -13.74
C MET A 689 5.08 -19.23 -13.77
N TYR A 690 6.10 -18.40 -13.99
CA TYR A 690 7.48 -18.88 -14.03
C TYR A 690 8.03 -19.28 -12.66
N TYR A 691 7.57 -18.65 -11.56
CA TYR A 691 7.89 -19.12 -10.22
C TYR A 691 7.31 -20.52 -9.98
N LEU A 692 6.04 -20.77 -10.31
CA LEU A 692 5.43 -22.08 -10.18
C LEU A 692 6.12 -23.11 -11.08
N ARG A 693 6.46 -22.72 -12.32
CA ARG A 693 7.17 -23.58 -13.26
C ARG A 693 8.61 -23.92 -12.82
N SER A 694 9.24 -23.05 -12.06
CA SER A 694 10.62 -23.23 -11.62
C SER A 694 10.83 -24.48 -10.77
N PHE A 695 9.80 -24.99 -10.09
CA PHE A 695 9.86 -26.26 -9.37
C PHE A 695 10.00 -27.47 -10.29
N GLU A 696 9.62 -27.36 -11.55
CA GLU A 696 9.69 -28.41 -12.57
C GLU A 696 11.01 -28.39 -13.36
N LEU A 697 11.77 -27.28 -13.26
CA LEU A 697 12.99 -27.09 -14.05
C LEU A 697 14.17 -27.88 -13.48
N ALA A 698 15.05 -28.34 -14.37
CA ALA A 698 16.16 -29.25 -14.06
C ALA A 698 17.20 -28.67 -13.08
N TRP A 699 17.36 -27.32 -13.03
CA TRP A 699 18.27 -26.65 -12.06
C TRP A 699 17.80 -26.77 -10.61
N ASN A 700 16.53 -27.07 -10.39
CA ASN A 700 15.89 -27.09 -9.08
C ASN A 700 16.01 -28.46 -8.39
N LYS A 701 17.22 -28.95 -8.22
CA LYS A 701 17.49 -30.24 -7.54
C LYS A 701 17.04 -30.27 -6.05
N LYS A 702 16.67 -29.10 -5.46
CA LYS A 702 16.35 -28.95 -4.04
C LYS A 702 14.90 -28.57 -3.77
N GLY A 703 14.05 -28.42 -4.78
CA GLY A 703 12.65 -27.94 -4.63
C GLY A 703 12.55 -26.47 -4.21
N GLU A 704 13.47 -25.64 -4.66
CA GLU A 704 13.48 -24.19 -4.45
C GLU A 704 12.82 -23.50 -5.64
N GLY A 705 11.81 -22.64 -5.40
CA GLY A 705 11.11 -21.95 -6.49
C GLY A 705 11.83 -20.68 -6.97
N VAL A 706 12.53 -19.97 -6.08
CA VAL A 706 13.24 -18.73 -6.43
C VAL A 706 14.63 -19.09 -6.98
N VAL A 707 14.90 -18.68 -8.20
CA VAL A 707 16.22 -18.82 -8.83
C VAL A 707 17.24 -17.98 -8.07
N PRO A 708 18.38 -18.52 -7.62
CA PRO A 708 19.41 -17.71 -6.98
C PRO A 708 20.05 -16.76 -8.02
N PRO A 709 20.44 -15.54 -7.61
CA PRO A 709 21.30 -14.71 -8.44
C PRO A 709 22.71 -15.28 -8.50
N PRO A 710 23.60 -14.80 -9.40
CA PRO A 710 25.02 -15.08 -9.30
C PRO A 710 25.55 -14.72 -7.91
N MET A 711 25.98 -15.75 -7.13
CA MET A 711 26.22 -15.58 -5.67
C MET A 711 27.57 -14.94 -5.34
N ARG A 712 28.49 -14.86 -6.31
CA ARG A 712 29.87 -14.39 -6.09
C ARG A 712 29.97 -13.05 -5.39
N ASN A 713 29.21 -12.06 -5.84
CA ASN A 713 29.26 -10.73 -5.27
C ASN A 713 28.66 -10.66 -3.86
N ILE A 714 27.59 -11.41 -3.63
CA ILE A 714 26.93 -11.52 -2.30
C ILE A 714 27.89 -12.17 -1.29
N GLU A 715 28.62 -13.21 -1.71
CA GLU A 715 29.61 -13.88 -0.88
C GLU A 715 30.79 -12.95 -0.57
N LEU A 716 31.30 -12.21 -1.56
CA LEU A 716 32.35 -11.21 -1.34
C LEU A 716 31.92 -10.11 -0.38
N ARG A 717 30.70 -9.62 -0.50
CA ARG A 717 30.12 -8.62 0.42
C ARG A 717 30.05 -9.16 1.87
N THR A 718 29.57 -10.39 2.01
CA THR A 718 29.49 -11.06 3.31
C THR A 718 30.86 -11.24 3.94
N LEU A 719 31.85 -11.65 3.16
CA LEU A 719 33.24 -11.77 3.60
C LEU A 719 33.80 -10.41 4.04
N ARG A 720 33.61 -9.36 3.22
CA ARG A 720 34.07 -8.00 3.53
C ARG A 720 33.44 -7.49 4.84
N GLN A 721 32.15 -7.68 5.03
CA GLN A 721 31.48 -7.24 6.26
C GLN A 721 31.85 -8.10 7.47
N SER A 722 32.23 -9.36 7.27
CA SER A 722 32.73 -10.19 8.37
C SER A 722 34.03 -9.64 8.97
N MET A 723 34.81 -8.91 8.16
CA MET A 723 36.05 -8.21 8.55
C MET A 723 35.72 -6.77 8.95
N SER A 724 36.40 -6.23 9.97
CA SER A 724 36.34 -4.81 10.21
C SER A 724 37.10 -4.05 9.10
N GLU A 725 36.72 -2.81 8.81
CA GLU A 725 37.44 -1.97 7.82
C GLU A 725 38.93 -1.87 8.16
N THR A 726 39.24 -1.63 9.44
CA THR A 726 40.62 -1.58 9.92
C THR A 726 41.39 -2.88 9.69
N LEU A 727 40.71 -4.03 9.87
CA LEU A 727 41.35 -5.34 9.59
C LEU A 727 41.61 -5.51 8.10
N LEU A 728 40.65 -5.13 7.27
CA LEU A 728 40.76 -5.24 5.82
C LEU A 728 41.89 -4.36 5.29
N GLN A 729 41.91 -3.08 5.67
CA GLN A 729 42.97 -2.13 5.26
C GLN A 729 44.35 -2.61 5.70
N TRP A 730 44.49 -2.98 7.00
CA TRP A 730 45.72 -3.55 7.46
C TRP A 730 46.15 -4.80 6.68
N ALA A 731 45.24 -5.72 6.43
CA ALA A 731 45.58 -6.96 5.73
C ALA A 731 45.94 -6.71 4.27
N GLU A 732 45.31 -5.73 3.60
CA GLU A 732 45.65 -5.33 2.23
C GLU A 732 47.04 -4.69 2.14
N GLU A 733 47.40 -3.84 3.11
CA GLU A 733 48.73 -3.24 3.20
C GLU A 733 49.78 -4.28 3.60
N TYR A 734 49.51 -5.12 4.60
CA TYR A 734 50.43 -6.13 5.09
C TYR A 734 50.75 -7.21 4.05
N PHE A 735 49.76 -7.65 3.30
CA PHE A 735 49.86 -8.66 2.24
C PHE A 735 49.89 -8.05 0.82
N ASP A 736 50.42 -6.86 0.70
CA ASP A 736 50.59 -6.24 -0.60
C ASP A 736 51.41 -7.17 -1.52
N PRO A 737 50.98 -7.43 -2.79
CA PRO A 737 51.69 -8.33 -3.70
C PRO A 737 53.14 -7.93 -4.02
N THR A 738 53.49 -6.64 -3.83
CA THR A 738 54.84 -6.16 -4.02
C THR A 738 55.72 -6.30 -2.76
N GLY A 739 55.09 -6.66 -1.63
CA GLY A 739 55.75 -6.86 -0.36
C GLY A 739 56.29 -8.28 -0.15
N SER A 740 56.94 -8.51 0.97
CA SER A 740 57.58 -9.81 1.34
C SER A 740 56.72 -10.74 2.16
N HIS A 741 55.51 -10.31 2.57
CA HIS A 741 54.67 -11.08 3.48
C HIS A 741 53.76 -12.09 2.77
N LEU A 742 53.39 -11.80 1.56
CA LEU A 742 52.65 -12.76 0.70
C LEU A 742 53.58 -13.93 0.33
N ASN A 743 53.05 -15.14 0.28
CA ASN A 743 53.80 -16.37 0.06
C ASN A 743 54.83 -16.72 1.16
N SER A 744 54.68 -16.07 2.34
CA SER A 744 55.58 -16.29 3.48
C SER A 744 54.87 -17.03 4.60
N ARG A 745 55.62 -17.75 5.40
CA ARG A 745 55.15 -18.37 6.61
C ARG A 745 55.34 -17.42 7.79
N ILE A 746 54.21 -16.98 8.36
CA ILE A 746 54.19 -15.94 9.37
C ILE A 746 53.62 -16.51 10.67
N SER A 747 54.23 -16.21 11.80
CA SER A 747 53.74 -16.56 13.12
C SER A 747 52.37 -15.89 13.33
N ARG A 748 51.36 -16.69 13.73
CA ARG A 748 50.05 -16.15 14.11
C ARG A 748 50.15 -15.06 15.18
N LYS A 749 51.07 -15.21 16.12
CA LYS A 749 51.27 -14.22 17.19
C LYS A 749 51.73 -12.92 16.60
N GLU A 750 52.75 -12.93 15.78
CA GLU A 750 53.30 -11.75 15.12
C GLU A 750 52.27 -11.07 14.21
N LEU A 751 51.54 -11.84 13.44
CA LEU A 751 50.49 -11.34 12.60
C LEU A 751 49.38 -10.64 13.42
N PHE A 752 48.99 -11.24 14.54
CA PHE A 752 47.99 -10.67 15.44
C PHE A 752 48.50 -9.43 16.18
N ASP A 753 49.78 -9.45 16.63
CA ASP A 753 50.40 -8.30 17.28
C ASP A 753 50.58 -7.12 16.31
N SER A 754 50.96 -7.36 15.06
CA SER A 754 51.01 -6.36 13.99
C SER A 754 49.64 -5.72 13.74
N PHE A 755 48.60 -6.54 13.65
CA PHE A 755 47.22 -5.98 13.49
C PHE A 755 46.84 -5.14 14.73
N LYS A 756 47.16 -5.60 15.94
CA LYS A 756 46.84 -4.87 17.16
C LYS A 756 47.56 -3.52 17.24
N GLU A 757 48.80 -3.46 16.79
CA GLU A 757 49.58 -2.24 16.72
C GLU A 757 48.98 -1.27 15.70
N TYR A 758 48.68 -1.73 14.51
CA TYR A 758 48.03 -0.95 13.43
C TYR A 758 46.69 -0.36 13.89
N ALA A 759 45.89 -1.16 14.59
CA ALA A 759 44.55 -0.77 15.03
C ALA A 759 44.57 0.14 16.30
N GLY A 760 45.74 0.40 16.90
CA GLY A 760 45.83 1.13 18.15
C GLY A 760 45.16 0.44 19.34
N GLY A 761 44.86 -0.86 19.21
CA GLY A 761 44.17 -1.71 20.18
C GLY A 761 43.11 -2.60 19.52
N LEU A 762 42.41 -3.42 20.31
CA LEU A 762 41.39 -4.33 19.77
C LEU A 762 39.95 -3.86 20.00
N GLN A 763 39.76 -2.78 20.70
CA GLN A 763 38.44 -2.28 21.11
C GLN A 763 37.67 -1.69 19.91
N GLY A 764 36.47 -2.17 19.68
CA GLY A 764 35.62 -1.69 18.58
C GLY A 764 35.77 -2.43 17.23
N HIS A 765 36.81 -3.25 17.02
CA HIS A 765 37.11 -3.87 15.75
C HIS A 765 36.48 -5.28 15.56
N GLY A 766 35.85 -5.84 16.62
CA GLY A 766 35.24 -7.19 16.54
C GLY A 766 36.25 -8.32 16.33
N VAL A 767 37.57 -8.05 16.50
CA VAL A 767 38.65 -8.99 16.31
C VAL A 767 39.21 -9.39 17.68
N THR A 768 39.29 -10.68 17.90
CA THR A 768 39.87 -11.25 19.12
C THR A 768 40.90 -12.30 18.75
N SER A 769 41.79 -12.63 19.68
CA SER A 769 42.75 -13.71 19.41
C SER A 769 42.08 -15.04 19.05
N SER A 770 40.87 -15.30 19.55
CA SER A 770 40.13 -16.53 19.24
C SER A 770 39.54 -16.55 17.84
N ASN A 771 39.07 -15.41 17.31
CA ASN A 771 38.42 -15.34 15.99
C ASN A 771 39.36 -14.89 14.86
N PHE A 772 40.55 -14.40 15.18
CA PHE A 772 41.50 -13.83 14.21
C PHE A 772 41.83 -14.80 13.05
N LYS A 773 42.05 -16.08 13.36
CA LYS A 773 42.27 -17.10 12.30
C LYS A 773 41.13 -17.18 11.29
N ASN A 774 39.89 -17.13 11.76
CA ASN A 774 38.72 -17.17 10.87
C ASN A 774 38.62 -15.89 10.03
N LYS A 775 38.93 -14.74 10.63
CA LYS A 775 39.01 -13.46 9.91
C LYS A 775 40.07 -13.48 8.80
N MET A 776 41.24 -14.08 9.06
CA MET A 776 42.28 -14.22 8.03
C MET A 776 41.88 -15.19 6.90
N LYS A 777 41.13 -16.26 7.23
CA LYS A 777 40.53 -17.13 6.23
C LYS A 777 39.50 -16.39 5.38
N ASP A 778 38.70 -15.54 5.99
CA ASP A 778 37.72 -14.71 5.27
C ASP A 778 38.43 -13.72 4.34
N PHE A 779 39.52 -13.09 4.80
CA PHE A 779 40.39 -12.24 3.96
C PHE A 779 40.95 -13.00 2.75
N CYS A 780 41.49 -14.20 2.96
CA CYS A 780 42.03 -15.00 1.89
C CYS A 780 40.94 -15.35 0.86
N LYS A 781 39.75 -15.75 1.31
CA LYS A 781 38.61 -16.01 0.42
C LYS A 781 38.22 -14.74 -0.36
N TYR A 782 38.18 -13.58 0.33
CA TYR A 782 37.82 -12.32 -0.29
C TYR A 782 38.77 -11.91 -1.39
N LYS A 783 40.11 -12.06 -1.17
CA LYS A 783 41.14 -11.73 -2.14
C LYS A 783 41.41 -12.86 -3.15
N GLY A 784 40.83 -14.04 -2.99
CA GLY A 784 41.13 -15.22 -3.79
C GLY A 784 42.50 -15.84 -3.46
N TYR A 785 43.02 -15.61 -2.27
CA TYR A 785 44.29 -16.19 -1.80
C TYR A 785 44.06 -17.56 -1.16
N ASP A 786 45.08 -18.41 -1.23
CA ASP A 786 45.10 -19.69 -0.52
C ASP A 786 45.55 -19.48 0.95
N PHE A 787 44.79 -20.03 1.90
CA PHE A 787 45.15 -20.02 3.32
C PHE A 787 45.68 -21.37 3.70
N ASN A 788 46.94 -21.45 4.16
CA ASN A 788 47.62 -22.69 4.54
C ASN A 788 47.43 -23.80 3.50
N ARG A 789 47.83 -23.52 2.27
CA ARG A 789 47.64 -24.41 1.11
C ARG A 789 48.24 -25.80 1.34
N ASP A 790 49.42 -25.83 1.90
CA ASP A 790 50.05 -27.10 2.32
C ASP A 790 49.42 -27.50 3.64
N LYS A 791 48.46 -28.41 3.57
CA LYS A 791 47.90 -29.00 4.80
C LYS A 791 49.05 -29.54 5.60
N ALA A 792 49.37 -28.87 6.68
CA ALA A 792 50.31 -29.41 7.64
C ALA A 792 49.84 -30.79 8.07
N ILE A 793 50.76 -31.66 8.30
CA ILE A 793 50.49 -32.99 8.75
C ILE A 793 49.63 -32.95 10.02
N GLU A 794 48.35 -33.30 9.91
CA GLU A 794 47.49 -33.49 11.06
C GLU A 794 48.07 -34.68 11.86
N LYS A 795 48.41 -34.41 13.13
CA LYS A 795 48.75 -35.54 14.02
C LYS A 795 47.53 -36.45 14.18
N PRO A 796 47.69 -37.78 14.23
CA PRO A 796 46.59 -38.75 14.28
C PRO A 796 45.59 -38.54 15.43
N ASN A 797 45.89 -37.67 16.40
CA ASN A 797 45.12 -37.46 17.61
C ASN A 797 44.34 -36.11 17.65
N GLY A 798 44.13 -35.43 16.53
CA GLY A 798 43.37 -34.17 16.50
C GLY A 798 44.05 -33.00 17.24
N GLY A 799 45.33 -33.09 17.52
CA GLY A 799 46.12 -32.08 18.19
C GLY A 799 46.58 -30.96 17.23
N LYS A 800 46.99 -29.83 17.83
CA LYS A 800 47.49 -28.64 17.12
C LYS A 800 48.49 -29.02 16.02
N ILE A 801 48.34 -28.39 14.86
CA ILE A 801 49.20 -28.51 13.70
C ILE A 801 50.59 -27.94 14.07
N TYR A 802 51.66 -28.76 14.01
CA TYR A 802 53.02 -28.30 14.23
C TYR A 802 53.78 -28.34 12.88
N TYR A 803 54.49 -27.29 12.58
CA TYR A 803 55.30 -27.18 11.37
C TYR A 803 56.80 -27.39 11.69
N SER A 804 57.15 -28.41 12.45
CA SER A 804 58.55 -28.64 12.87
C SER A 804 59.48 -28.95 11.68
N ASP A 805 58.91 -29.50 10.59
CA ASP A 805 59.69 -29.94 9.41
C ASP A 805 59.29 -29.15 8.16
N TRP A 806 58.74 -27.96 8.30
CA TRP A 806 58.31 -27.15 7.16
C TRP A 806 59.53 -26.75 6.29
N LYS A 807 59.43 -27.05 5.00
CA LYS A 807 60.35 -26.55 3.96
C LYS A 807 59.52 -25.83 2.91
N PRO A 808 59.97 -24.69 2.39
CA PRO A 808 59.31 -24.03 1.28
C PRO A 808 59.18 -25.02 0.10
N LYS A 809 58.01 -25.27 -0.37
CA LYS A 809 57.78 -26.09 -1.59
C LYS A 809 57.94 -25.26 -2.83
N HIS A 810 57.87 -23.94 -2.71
CA HIS A 810 58.03 -22.97 -3.76
C HIS A 810 59.17 -22.01 -3.37
N GLU A 811 60.00 -21.60 -4.33
CA GLU A 811 61.14 -20.68 -4.09
C GLU A 811 60.70 -19.30 -3.61
N GLU A 812 59.41 -18.96 -3.77
CA GLU A 812 58.81 -17.69 -3.38
C GLU A 812 58.33 -17.63 -1.90
N GLU A 813 58.34 -18.79 -1.19
CA GLU A 813 57.90 -18.84 0.17
C GLU A 813 59.05 -18.51 1.13
N SER A 814 58.84 -17.58 2.02
CA SER A 814 59.78 -17.18 3.08
C SER A 814 59.17 -17.41 4.49
N PHE A 815 60.01 -17.34 5.51
CA PHE A 815 59.65 -17.50 6.89
C PHE A 815 59.75 -16.14 7.62
N ILE A 816 58.67 -15.73 8.31
CA ILE A 816 58.64 -14.46 9.05
C ILE A 816 58.20 -14.72 10.49
N GLY A 817 59.00 -14.35 11.44
CA GLY A 817 58.73 -14.38 12.88
C GLY A 817 58.60 -15.76 13.51
N GLY A 818 58.66 -15.79 14.84
CA GLY A 818 58.57 -16.98 15.64
C GLY A 818 59.93 -17.70 15.87
N ASP A 819 60.02 -18.52 16.92
CA ASP A 819 61.17 -19.36 17.20
C ASP A 819 61.02 -20.68 16.44
N ASP A 820 61.93 -20.94 15.54
CA ASP A 820 61.94 -22.12 14.68
C ASP A 820 61.99 -23.48 15.48
N LYS A 821 62.36 -23.40 16.75
CA LYS A 821 62.44 -24.53 17.66
C LYS A 821 61.24 -24.68 18.59
N SER A 822 60.27 -23.75 18.55
CA SER A 822 59.11 -23.78 19.43
C SER A 822 58.01 -24.67 18.84
N ASN A 823 57.82 -25.84 19.41
CA ASN A 823 56.72 -26.77 19.05
C ASN A 823 55.30 -26.24 19.38
N SER A 824 55.16 -25.01 19.85
CA SER A 824 53.88 -24.43 20.30
C SER A 824 53.40 -23.26 19.42
N CYS A 825 54.14 -22.83 18.46
CA CYS A 825 53.79 -21.69 17.59
C CYS A 825 52.91 -22.12 16.43
N GLU A 826 51.77 -21.42 16.23
CA GLU A 826 50.91 -21.58 15.06
C GLU A 826 51.35 -20.57 13.97
N TYR A 827 51.48 -21.06 12.76
CA TYR A 827 51.85 -20.24 11.61
C TYR A 827 50.74 -20.19 10.55
N PHE A 828 50.71 -19.10 9.83
CA PHE A 828 49.83 -18.92 8.65
C PHE A 828 50.71 -18.73 7.40
N THR A 829 50.30 -19.36 6.33
CA THR A 829 50.79 -19.10 4.97
C THR A 829 49.66 -18.59 4.15
N ILE A 830 49.80 -17.37 3.62
CA ILE A 830 48.83 -16.74 2.71
C ILE A 830 49.52 -16.61 1.36
N SER A 831 48.97 -17.26 0.35
CA SER A 831 49.65 -17.43 -0.92
C SER A 831 48.75 -16.99 -2.08
N GLN A 832 49.35 -16.23 -2.99
CA GLN A 832 48.78 -15.93 -4.29
C GLN A 832 49.57 -16.68 -5.35
N TYR A 833 48.95 -17.64 -6.01
CA TYR A 833 49.52 -18.33 -7.14
C TYR A 833 48.77 -17.91 -8.42
N ASN A 834 49.52 -17.57 -9.46
CA ASN A 834 48.94 -17.44 -10.79
C ASN A 834 48.37 -18.79 -11.17
N ARG A 835 47.08 -18.99 -11.09
CA ARG A 835 46.43 -20.13 -11.70
C ARG A 835 46.62 -20.02 -13.19
N VAL A 836 47.64 -20.70 -13.72
CA VAL A 836 47.60 -21.17 -15.11
C VAL A 836 46.46 -22.19 -15.13
N ILE A 837 45.27 -21.78 -15.58
CA ILE A 837 44.20 -22.72 -15.89
C ILE A 837 44.84 -23.72 -16.87
N PRO A 838 44.92 -25.05 -16.57
CA PRO A 838 45.32 -26.00 -17.56
C PRO A 838 44.34 -25.87 -18.72
N VAL A 839 44.76 -25.39 -19.84
CA VAL A 839 44.04 -25.57 -21.10
C VAL A 839 43.99 -27.06 -21.27
N ASP A 840 42.83 -27.66 -21.11
CA ASP A 840 42.57 -29.07 -21.39
C ASP A 840 42.88 -29.26 -22.87
N LYS A 841 44.01 -29.87 -23.15
CA LYS A 841 44.40 -30.29 -24.47
C LYS A 841 43.60 -31.55 -24.80
N ASN A 842 42.34 -31.41 -25.09
CA ASN A 842 41.49 -32.40 -25.74
C ASN A 842 40.42 -31.69 -26.58
N GLU A 843 40.85 -30.86 -27.51
CA GLU A 843 40.10 -30.65 -28.74
C GLU A 843 40.74 -31.57 -29.79
N GLU A 844 40.39 -32.83 -29.76
CA GLU A 844 40.43 -33.70 -30.94
C GLU A 844 39.18 -33.41 -31.77
N GLU A 845 39.47 -33.01 -32.97
CA GLU A 845 38.63 -32.78 -34.14
C GLU A 845 37.35 -33.66 -34.16
N ALA A 846 36.19 -33.08 -34.18
CA ALA A 846 34.97 -33.69 -34.71
C ALA A 846 34.74 -33.21 -36.13
N PRO A 847 34.63 -34.11 -37.09
CA PRO A 847 34.41 -33.74 -38.50
C PRO A 847 32.90 -33.48 -38.72
N PHE A 848 32.65 -32.40 -39.44
CA PHE A 848 31.40 -31.97 -40.11
C PHE A 848 30.14 -31.69 -39.29
#